data_f4009c31da10c934ee9654a563ac4d40
#
_entry.id   f4009c31da10c934ee9654a563ac4d40
#
_cell.length_a   1.000
_cell.length_b   1.000
_cell.length_c   1.000
_cell.angle_alpha   90.00
_cell.angle_beta   90.00
_cell.angle_gamma   90.00
#
_symmetry.space_group_name_H-M   'P 1'
#
loop_
_entity.id
_entity.type
_entity.pdbx_description
1 polymer ?
#
loop_
_entity_poly.entity_id
_entity_poly.type
_entity_poly.pdbx_seq_one_letter_code
_entity_poly.pdbx_strand_id
1 'polypeptide(L)'
;FQAVLLDAMARPDFEDQVRKLMLSHFRADWESIVRGGLNLTRDEMLSFRRSLVSETLRGEYVKSYGEKVIANFLFEHDIPYMYEQHHWVSGRNYRPDFTVPKSDSMGKGVVIEYFGLEGESDYDELSAKKRAYWESKSDRWAFIELGPKDWNRDAARLEACLKQKLVEAGVRPRRLLEDEIWLRARQRAILRFTEAVSGFVGRCRKQWRTPQDIRELMLGHRYSSDIERWFVDLAVEIYDLYLDRLEATNGDDFDGLLQRATYALDGGSTRFSRKAGDGDLKRIRYLFVDEYQDFTELFHQLIAALRSINPGVQLFCVGDDWQAINRFAGSDLKFYREFDRIFAPSRRLQLTTNRRSKRSVVQVSNALMSGRGAPAKPATDEPGAVNVVDLAKFRPTSLEESTFKRSLLTPVVLRIAGASLAKGHSVVLLSARNVLYDPGGGAVPLDRYLRSLRERLPASVRERLSISTAHGFKGNQSDVVIVLDATERNYPLIHPNWIFSRVLGESESAIVDEFRRLFYVALTRAKTELFLLTEGNRRSPFLNEISSQSSLADINWDGFPPVLQDNEWLVVKVLGAYEAIKPLIAGLKADGYRYRDMSRSGGERTWDRAFRMADLDRDFLITSPWMTQAIDTGTTGVKVKFFDGLDRLRAEGEITDGDIILTFADGTSAPLDIKQLRSSVAGRRAQSGIDSSAATASTEPYG
;
A
#
# COMPACT_ATOMS: atom_id res chain seq x y z
N PHE A 1 13.03 14.67 20.81
CA PHE A 1 12.47 13.43 21.34
C PHE A 1 13.52 12.32 21.36
N GLN A 2 14.21 12.06 20.22
CA GLN A 2 15.21 10.98 20.15
C GLN A 2 16.35 11.13 21.16
N ALA A 3 16.83 12.36 21.41
CA ALA A 3 17.85 12.62 22.42
C ALA A 3 17.36 12.28 23.84
N VAL A 4 16.13 12.66 24.17
CA VAL A 4 15.52 12.32 25.48
C VAL A 4 15.46 10.82 25.71
N LEU A 5 15.05 10.08 24.67
CA LEU A 5 14.99 8.63 24.76
C LEU A 5 16.38 8.00 24.92
N LEU A 6 17.39 8.50 24.19
CA LEU A 6 18.78 8.03 24.32
C LEU A 6 19.33 8.31 25.73
N ASP A 7 19.08 9.50 26.27
CA ASP A 7 19.46 9.86 27.64
C ASP A 7 18.75 8.96 28.68
N ALA A 8 17.47 8.66 28.50
CA ALA A 8 16.73 7.73 29.35
C ALA A 8 17.30 6.30 29.25
N MET A 9 17.56 5.81 28.04
CA MET A 9 18.15 4.48 27.79
C MET A 9 19.59 4.33 28.30
N ALA A 10 20.28 5.41 28.59
CA ALA A 10 21.60 5.36 29.21
C ALA A 10 21.52 5.02 30.72
N ARG A 11 20.34 5.10 31.33
CA ARG A 11 20.11 4.70 32.72
C ARG A 11 19.84 3.19 32.76
N PRO A 12 20.63 2.40 33.51
CA PRO A 12 20.49 0.93 33.56
C PRO A 12 19.11 0.44 34.01
N ASP A 13 18.51 1.14 34.99
CA ASP A 13 17.17 0.83 35.51
C ASP A 13 16.07 1.01 34.44
N PHE A 14 16.17 2.05 33.65
CA PHE A 14 15.24 2.32 32.57
C PHE A 14 15.42 1.34 31.41
N GLU A 15 16.66 1.05 31.00
CA GLU A 15 16.94 0.05 29.96
C GLU A 15 16.43 -1.34 30.38
N ASP A 16 16.58 -1.73 31.65
CA ASP A 16 16.04 -3.01 32.16
C ASP A 16 14.52 -3.09 32.07
N GLN A 17 13.82 -2.00 32.39
CA GLN A 17 12.36 -1.93 32.27
C GLN A 17 11.93 -2.05 30.78
N VAL A 18 12.60 -1.34 29.87
CA VAL A 18 12.35 -1.44 28.43
C VAL A 18 12.66 -2.85 27.92
N ARG A 19 13.76 -3.47 28.36
CA ARG A 19 14.10 -4.86 28.07
C ARG A 19 12.99 -5.81 28.47
N LYS A 20 12.55 -5.73 29.74
CA LYS A 20 11.47 -6.55 30.28
C LYS A 20 10.18 -6.38 29.48
N LEU A 21 9.79 -5.13 29.19
CA LEU A 21 8.62 -4.80 28.39
C LEU A 21 8.71 -5.44 26.99
N MET A 22 9.81 -5.18 26.28
CA MET A 22 9.91 -5.55 24.87
C MET A 22 10.10 -7.06 24.66
N LEU A 23 10.87 -7.75 25.49
CA LEU A 23 10.96 -9.21 25.43
C LEU A 23 9.59 -9.86 25.73
N SER A 24 8.88 -9.34 26.74
CA SER A 24 7.51 -9.79 27.04
C SER A 24 6.56 -9.53 25.86
N HIS A 25 6.66 -8.37 25.21
CA HIS A 25 5.86 -8.01 24.03
C HIS A 25 6.09 -9.00 22.87
N PHE A 26 7.33 -9.32 22.56
CA PHE A 26 7.65 -10.28 21.49
C PHE A 26 7.27 -11.73 21.81
N ARG A 27 7.15 -12.08 23.10
CA ARG A 27 6.73 -13.41 23.55
C ARG A 27 5.23 -13.54 23.76
N ALA A 28 4.52 -12.46 23.96
CA ALA A 28 3.12 -12.44 24.37
C ALA A 28 2.18 -13.14 23.38
N ASP A 29 1.19 -13.83 23.93
CA ASP A 29 0.00 -14.30 23.20
C ASP A 29 -0.98 -13.12 23.01
N TRP A 30 -0.75 -12.36 21.95
CA TRP A 30 -1.62 -11.24 21.61
C TRP A 30 -3.04 -11.68 21.24
N GLU A 31 -3.21 -12.91 20.71
CA GLU A 31 -4.53 -13.46 20.44
C GLU A 31 -5.36 -13.57 21.73
N SER A 32 -4.73 -14.04 22.82
CA SER A 32 -5.40 -14.16 24.12
C SER A 32 -5.58 -12.83 24.83
N ILE A 33 -4.58 -11.93 24.78
CA ILE A 33 -4.61 -10.62 25.43
C ILE A 33 -5.73 -9.77 24.83
N VAL A 34 -5.81 -9.69 23.52
CA VAL A 34 -6.83 -8.90 22.83
C VAL A 34 -8.21 -9.55 22.97
N ARG A 35 -8.29 -10.88 23.00
CA ARG A 35 -9.53 -11.65 23.19
C ARG A 35 -10.23 -11.40 24.52
N GLY A 36 -9.53 -10.99 25.54
CA GLY A 36 -10.01 -10.87 26.92
C GLY A 36 -11.21 -9.92 27.15
N GLY A 37 -11.83 -9.39 26.08
CA GLY A 37 -12.99 -8.50 26.15
C GLY A 37 -13.97 -8.61 24.97
N LEU A 38 -13.77 -9.54 24.03
CA LEU A 38 -14.55 -9.61 22.79
C LEU A 38 -15.45 -10.85 22.76
N ASN A 39 -16.77 -10.63 22.61
CA ASN A 39 -17.76 -11.68 22.29
C ASN A 39 -17.81 -11.83 20.75
N LEU A 40 -16.83 -12.49 20.15
CA LEU A 40 -16.79 -12.76 18.71
C LEU A 40 -17.38 -14.13 18.40
N THR A 41 -18.10 -14.23 17.29
CA THR A 41 -18.46 -15.51 16.69
C THR A 41 -17.21 -16.27 16.24
N ARG A 42 -17.33 -17.57 15.91
CA ARG A 42 -16.19 -18.38 15.45
C ARG A 42 -15.53 -17.76 14.20
N ASP A 43 -16.33 -17.31 13.23
CA ASP A 43 -15.83 -16.76 11.96
C ASP A 43 -15.21 -15.39 12.14
N GLU A 44 -15.79 -14.53 12.96
CA GLU A 44 -15.21 -13.25 13.35
C GLU A 44 -13.89 -13.45 14.07
N MET A 45 -13.79 -14.45 14.95
CA MET A 45 -12.56 -14.80 15.64
C MET A 45 -11.49 -15.27 14.68
N LEU A 46 -11.80 -16.09 13.69
CA LEU A 46 -10.84 -16.56 12.68
C LEU A 46 -10.37 -15.40 11.82
N SER A 47 -11.26 -14.51 11.40
CA SER A 47 -10.92 -13.30 10.65
C SER A 47 -10.03 -12.36 11.46
N PHE A 48 -10.35 -12.14 12.73
CA PHE A 48 -9.57 -11.34 13.65
C PHE A 48 -8.15 -11.91 13.84
N ARG A 49 -8.02 -13.22 14.10
CA ARG A 49 -6.71 -13.88 14.22
C ARG A 49 -5.84 -13.68 13.00
N ARG A 50 -6.43 -13.73 11.80
CA ARG A 50 -5.71 -13.56 10.54
C ARG A 50 -5.30 -12.12 10.29
N SER A 51 -6.00 -11.13 10.84
CA SER A 51 -5.66 -9.70 10.75
C SER A 51 -4.59 -9.26 11.77
N LEU A 52 -4.40 -10.04 12.86
CA LEU A 52 -3.47 -9.70 13.91
C LEU A 52 -2.01 -9.94 13.47
N VAL A 53 -1.20 -8.92 13.62
CA VAL A 53 0.23 -8.99 13.31
C VAL A 53 0.99 -9.64 14.47
N SER A 54 1.64 -10.78 14.22
CA SER A 54 2.48 -11.49 15.19
C SER A 54 3.96 -11.32 14.86
N GLU A 55 4.62 -10.35 15.51
CA GLU A 55 6.07 -10.12 15.39
C GLU A 55 6.85 -11.05 16.34
N THR A 56 7.93 -11.65 15.85
CA THR A 56 8.80 -12.58 16.60
C THR A 56 10.00 -11.84 17.21
N LEU A 57 10.75 -12.52 18.09
CA LEU A 57 12.03 -12.04 18.63
C LEU A 57 13.06 -11.74 17.54
N ARG A 58 13.04 -12.45 16.42
CA ARG A 58 13.92 -12.21 15.26
C ARG A 58 13.41 -11.10 14.34
N GLY A 59 12.10 -10.78 14.39
CA GLY A 59 11.47 -9.70 13.64
C GLY A 59 10.68 -10.12 12.41
N GLU A 60 10.47 -11.42 12.22
CA GLU A 60 9.50 -11.87 11.22
C GLU A 60 8.07 -11.64 11.72
N TYR A 61 7.18 -11.46 10.75
CA TYR A 61 5.74 -11.45 10.96
C TYR A 61 5.17 -12.81 10.59
N VAL A 62 4.76 -13.56 11.60
CA VAL A 62 4.22 -14.91 11.43
C VAL A 62 2.69 -14.92 11.47
N LYS A 63 2.08 -16.02 11.03
CA LYS A 63 0.63 -16.11 10.76
C LYS A 63 -0.20 -16.45 11.98
N SER A 64 0.41 -17.03 13.00
CA SER A 64 -0.29 -17.49 14.20
C SER A 64 0.60 -17.41 15.43
N TYR A 65 -0.03 -17.47 16.60
CA TYR A 65 0.73 -17.54 17.85
C TYR A 65 1.53 -18.84 17.98
N GLY A 66 1.04 -19.98 17.46
CA GLY A 66 1.82 -21.21 17.44
C GLY A 66 3.12 -21.08 16.62
N GLU A 67 3.05 -20.48 15.44
CA GLU A 67 4.24 -20.16 14.65
C GLU A 67 5.18 -19.18 15.39
N LYS A 68 4.62 -18.21 16.13
CA LYS A 68 5.41 -17.28 16.93
C LYS A 68 6.19 -18.00 18.05
N VAL A 69 5.58 -18.94 18.74
CA VAL A 69 6.25 -19.75 19.76
C VAL A 69 7.39 -20.55 19.14
N ILE A 70 7.15 -21.20 17.98
CA ILE A 70 8.17 -21.96 17.26
C ILE A 70 9.33 -21.05 16.84
N ALA A 71 9.05 -19.91 16.22
CA ALA A 71 10.06 -18.94 15.78
C ALA A 71 10.92 -18.43 16.94
N ASN A 72 10.26 -18.05 18.05
CA ASN A 72 10.94 -17.58 19.26
C ASN A 72 11.79 -18.68 19.89
N PHE A 73 11.27 -19.91 19.96
CA PHE A 73 12.04 -21.05 20.43
C PHE A 73 13.33 -21.26 19.62
N LEU A 74 13.22 -21.27 18.27
CA LEU A 74 14.37 -21.43 17.39
C LEU A 74 15.41 -20.32 17.60
N PHE A 75 14.94 -19.06 17.74
CA PHE A 75 15.81 -17.91 18.02
C PHE A 75 16.50 -18.03 19.39
N GLU A 76 15.74 -18.34 20.44
CA GLU A 76 16.26 -18.46 21.82
C GLU A 76 17.19 -19.66 22.03
N HIS A 77 17.14 -20.63 21.12
CA HIS A 77 18.02 -21.80 21.16
C HIS A 77 19.14 -21.78 20.12
N ASP A 78 19.41 -20.62 19.54
CA ASP A 78 20.50 -20.40 18.58
C ASP A 78 20.41 -21.31 17.34
N ILE A 79 19.20 -21.66 16.91
CA ILE A 79 18.95 -22.49 15.75
C ILE A 79 18.68 -21.60 14.55
N PRO A 80 19.55 -21.61 13.51
CA PRO A 80 19.32 -20.84 12.30
C PRO A 80 18.13 -21.41 11.55
N TYR A 81 17.20 -20.54 11.13
CA TYR A 81 16.02 -20.96 10.38
C TYR A 81 15.64 -19.94 9.32
N MET A 82 14.83 -20.36 8.36
CA MET A 82 14.16 -19.49 7.38
C MET A 82 12.65 -19.71 7.48
N TYR A 83 11.90 -18.59 7.59
CA TYR A 83 10.45 -18.62 7.64
C TYR A 83 9.88 -18.58 6.21
N GLU A 84 8.91 -19.46 5.90
CA GLU A 84 8.26 -19.60 4.59
C GLU A 84 9.23 -19.70 3.40
N GLN A 85 10.34 -20.41 3.54
CA GLN A 85 11.28 -20.61 2.45
C GLN A 85 10.64 -21.39 1.30
N HIS A 86 10.89 -20.94 0.08
CA HIS A 86 10.41 -21.63 -1.12
C HIS A 86 11.24 -22.86 -1.43
N HIS A 87 10.57 -23.98 -1.61
CA HIS A 87 11.11 -25.21 -2.15
C HIS A 87 10.47 -25.51 -3.50
N TRP A 88 11.16 -25.16 -4.58
CA TRP A 88 10.70 -25.40 -5.95
C TRP A 88 11.08 -26.80 -6.41
N VAL A 89 10.09 -27.63 -6.75
CA VAL A 89 10.32 -28.96 -7.31
C VAL A 89 9.27 -29.23 -8.39
N SER A 90 9.73 -29.53 -9.60
CA SER A 90 8.87 -29.94 -10.75
C SER A 90 7.70 -28.98 -11.01
N GLY A 91 7.96 -27.66 -11.00
CA GLY A 91 6.94 -26.62 -11.26
C GLY A 91 5.95 -26.39 -10.12
N ARG A 92 6.13 -27.04 -8.97
CA ARG A 92 5.36 -26.79 -7.75
C ARG A 92 6.22 -26.12 -6.70
N ASN A 93 5.64 -25.13 -6.02
CA ASN A 93 6.28 -24.40 -4.93
C ASN A 93 5.69 -24.86 -3.60
N TYR A 94 6.53 -25.43 -2.76
CA TYR A 94 6.19 -25.79 -1.38
C TYR A 94 6.85 -24.78 -0.43
N ARG A 95 6.07 -24.21 0.47
CA ARG A 95 6.53 -23.26 1.49
C ARG A 95 6.21 -23.83 2.86
N PRO A 96 7.15 -24.52 3.52
CA PRO A 96 6.99 -24.91 4.92
C PRO A 96 7.04 -23.66 5.80
N ASP A 97 6.43 -23.71 6.96
CA ASP A 97 6.47 -22.60 7.89
C ASP A 97 7.91 -22.29 8.31
N PHE A 98 8.70 -23.31 8.63
CA PHE A 98 10.11 -23.11 8.94
C PHE A 98 11.00 -24.14 8.25
N THR A 99 12.17 -23.67 7.80
CA THR A 99 13.25 -24.50 7.28
C THR A 99 14.51 -24.29 8.10
N VAL A 100 15.02 -25.32 8.75
CA VAL A 100 16.34 -25.34 9.38
C VAL A 100 17.33 -25.95 8.38
N PRO A 101 18.32 -25.18 7.90
CA PRO A 101 19.24 -25.68 6.88
C PRO A 101 20.11 -26.80 7.43
N LYS A 102 20.56 -27.66 6.53
CA LYS A 102 21.57 -28.72 6.87
C LYS A 102 22.84 -28.03 7.36
N SER A 103 23.37 -28.52 8.49
CA SER A 103 24.71 -28.20 8.99
C SER A 103 25.64 -29.38 8.85
N ASP A 104 26.95 -29.17 9.02
CA ASP A 104 27.95 -30.23 8.91
C ASP A 104 27.76 -31.37 9.95
N SER A 105 27.11 -31.03 11.06
CA SER A 105 26.77 -32.01 12.13
C SER A 105 25.43 -32.72 11.89
N MET A 106 24.64 -32.29 10.91
CA MET A 106 23.29 -32.81 10.61
C MET A 106 23.32 -33.53 9.26
N GLY A 107 22.91 -34.78 9.20
CA GLY A 107 22.79 -35.54 7.96
C GLY A 107 21.75 -34.95 6.97
N LYS A 108 20.69 -34.32 7.48
CA LYS A 108 19.55 -33.79 6.73
C LYS A 108 19.19 -32.37 7.24
N GLY A 109 18.54 -31.57 6.42
CA GLY A 109 17.86 -30.37 6.90
C GLY A 109 16.55 -30.72 7.62
N VAL A 110 15.96 -29.76 8.35
CA VAL A 110 14.68 -29.96 9.03
C VAL A 110 13.65 -29.00 8.47
N VAL A 111 12.45 -29.51 8.20
CA VAL A 111 11.26 -28.74 7.82
C VAL A 111 10.24 -28.86 8.93
N ILE A 112 9.68 -27.75 9.37
CA ILE A 112 8.66 -27.69 10.42
C ILE A 112 7.40 -27.07 9.83
N GLU A 113 6.25 -27.74 10.02
CA GLU A 113 4.92 -27.26 9.66
C GLU A 113 4.04 -27.20 10.91
N TYR A 114 3.34 -26.08 11.07
CA TYR A 114 2.35 -25.91 12.13
C TYR A 114 0.93 -25.92 11.57
N PHE A 115 0.19 -27.01 11.79
CA PHE A 115 -1.18 -27.19 11.31
C PHE A 115 -2.21 -26.61 12.29
N GLY A 116 -2.36 -25.29 12.30
CA GLY A 116 -3.17 -24.58 13.30
C GLY A 116 -4.70 -24.67 13.15
N LEU A 117 -5.20 -25.17 12.01
CA LEU A 117 -6.65 -25.22 11.66
C LEU A 117 -7.12 -26.65 11.39
N GLU A 118 -6.60 -27.63 12.09
CA GLU A 118 -7.00 -29.04 11.97
C GLU A 118 -8.50 -29.22 12.26
N GLY A 119 -9.23 -29.91 11.35
CA GLY A 119 -10.69 -30.12 11.44
C GLY A 119 -11.53 -29.30 10.45
N GLU A 120 -10.91 -28.51 9.57
CA GLU A 120 -11.56 -27.85 8.44
C GLU A 120 -11.27 -28.64 7.15
N SER A 121 -12.30 -29.11 6.43
CA SER A 121 -12.16 -30.06 5.32
C SER A 121 -11.16 -29.67 4.24
N ASP A 122 -11.20 -28.40 3.80
CA ASP A 122 -10.32 -27.89 2.76
C ASP A 122 -8.86 -27.75 3.24
N TYR A 123 -8.70 -27.43 4.54
CA TYR A 123 -7.39 -27.32 5.17
C TYR A 123 -6.76 -28.70 5.40
N ASP A 124 -7.57 -29.68 5.79
CA ASP A 124 -7.12 -31.06 6.03
C ASP A 124 -6.63 -31.72 4.74
N GLU A 125 -7.30 -31.46 3.58
CA GLU A 125 -6.85 -31.97 2.28
C GLU A 125 -5.49 -31.33 1.87
N LEU A 126 -5.31 -30.02 2.06
CA LEU A 126 -4.03 -29.35 1.79
C LEU A 126 -2.93 -29.83 2.72
N SER A 127 -3.26 -30.04 4.00
CA SER A 127 -2.34 -30.57 5.00
C SER A 127 -1.88 -31.98 4.66
N ALA A 128 -2.79 -32.86 4.22
CA ALA A 128 -2.46 -34.20 3.77
C ALA A 128 -1.50 -34.18 2.55
N LYS A 129 -1.73 -33.28 1.58
CA LYS A 129 -0.84 -33.10 0.43
C LYS A 129 0.57 -32.65 0.84
N LYS A 130 0.66 -31.72 1.83
CA LYS A 130 1.94 -31.26 2.37
C LYS A 130 2.68 -32.40 3.08
N ARG A 131 2.00 -33.20 3.93
CA ARG A 131 2.58 -34.36 4.60
C ARG A 131 3.17 -35.34 3.60
N ALA A 132 2.37 -35.78 2.64
CA ALA A 132 2.81 -36.73 1.61
C ALA A 132 4.02 -36.20 0.80
N TYR A 133 4.05 -34.90 0.54
CA TYR A 133 5.21 -34.31 -0.13
C TYR A 133 6.49 -34.39 0.69
N TRP A 134 6.47 -33.96 1.97
CA TRP A 134 7.67 -33.95 2.80
C TRP A 134 8.12 -35.36 3.14
N GLU A 135 7.21 -36.31 3.34
CA GLU A 135 7.51 -37.71 3.49
C GLU A 135 8.24 -38.26 2.26
N SER A 136 7.84 -37.88 1.06
CA SER A 136 8.54 -38.26 -0.18
C SER A 136 9.95 -37.69 -0.31
N LYS A 137 10.36 -36.74 0.54
CA LYS A 137 11.68 -36.08 0.59
C LYS A 137 12.48 -36.46 1.84
N SER A 138 12.09 -37.50 2.51
CA SER A 138 12.72 -37.98 3.75
C SER A 138 14.20 -38.36 3.61
N ASP A 139 14.71 -38.54 2.39
CA ASP A 139 16.14 -38.70 2.09
C ASP A 139 16.96 -37.43 2.41
N ARG A 140 16.39 -36.24 2.26
CA ARG A 140 17.06 -34.93 2.40
C ARG A 140 16.58 -34.12 3.58
N TRP A 141 15.32 -34.30 4.01
CA TRP A 141 14.65 -33.49 5.00
C TRP A 141 14.05 -34.34 6.10
N ALA A 142 14.27 -33.97 7.34
CA ALA A 142 13.48 -34.44 8.47
C ALA A 142 12.22 -33.55 8.56
N PHE A 143 11.06 -34.17 8.60
CA PHE A 143 9.78 -33.45 8.67
C PHE A 143 9.25 -33.47 10.10
N ILE A 144 9.00 -32.27 10.65
CA ILE A 144 8.40 -32.07 11.98
C ILE A 144 7.03 -31.43 11.79
N GLU A 145 6.04 -32.17 12.23
CA GLU A 145 4.66 -31.73 12.29
C GLU A 145 4.29 -31.29 13.71
N LEU A 146 3.65 -30.12 13.84
CA LEU A 146 3.11 -29.60 15.09
C LEU A 146 1.68 -29.08 14.88
N GLY A 147 0.86 -29.15 15.90
CA GLY A 147 -0.52 -28.70 15.83
C GLY A 147 -1.13 -28.39 17.19
N PRO A 148 -2.41 -28.00 17.28
CA PRO A 148 -3.09 -27.67 18.54
C PRO A 148 -3.06 -28.80 19.57
N LYS A 149 -3.00 -30.04 19.13
CA LYS A 149 -2.92 -31.23 20.01
C LYS A 149 -1.61 -31.31 20.80
N ASP A 150 -0.52 -30.78 20.24
CA ASP A 150 0.81 -30.85 20.83
C ASP A 150 0.98 -29.92 22.03
N TRP A 151 0.15 -28.89 22.16
CA TRP A 151 0.33 -27.88 23.20
C TRP A 151 -0.92 -27.44 23.96
N ASN A 152 -2.12 -27.63 23.43
CA ASN A 152 -3.37 -27.17 24.08
C ASN A 152 -3.30 -25.72 24.59
N ARG A 153 -2.68 -24.80 23.81
CA ARG A 153 -2.36 -23.40 24.12
C ARG A 153 -1.40 -23.16 25.30
N ASP A 154 -0.68 -24.17 25.74
CA ASP A 154 0.45 -24.03 26.67
C ASP A 154 1.76 -23.92 25.86
N ALA A 155 2.34 -22.72 25.81
CA ALA A 155 3.57 -22.49 25.04
C ALA A 155 4.73 -23.35 25.53
N ALA A 156 4.86 -23.57 26.84
CA ALA A 156 5.93 -24.41 27.41
C ALA A 156 5.81 -25.87 26.96
N ARG A 157 4.58 -26.36 26.80
CA ARG A 157 4.34 -27.71 26.27
C ARG A 157 4.71 -27.82 24.79
N LEU A 158 4.37 -26.80 23.97
CA LEU A 158 4.77 -26.76 22.57
C LEU A 158 6.30 -26.71 22.42
N GLU A 159 6.97 -25.88 23.22
CA GLU A 159 8.44 -25.80 23.25
C GLU A 159 9.09 -27.12 23.63
N ALA A 160 8.57 -27.83 24.64
CA ALA A 160 9.07 -29.14 25.04
C ALA A 160 8.89 -30.18 23.92
N CYS A 161 7.72 -30.22 23.28
CA CYS A 161 7.45 -31.11 22.14
C CYS A 161 8.38 -30.80 20.96
N LEU A 162 8.53 -29.51 20.59
CA LEU A 162 9.42 -29.08 19.52
C LEU A 162 10.87 -29.45 19.82
N LYS A 163 11.34 -29.20 21.07
CA LYS A 163 12.68 -29.56 21.50
C LYS A 163 12.95 -31.05 21.33
N GLN A 164 12.04 -31.92 21.77
CA GLN A 164 12.16 -33.37 21.63
C GLN A 164 12.29 -33.76 20.16
N LYS A 165 11.36 -33.30 19.29
CA LYS A 165 11.35 -33.61 17.85
C LYS A 165 12.61 -33.10 17.12
N LEU A 166 13.14 -31.94 17.52
CA LEU A 166 14.39 -31.42 16.98
C LEU A 166 15.59 -32.27 17.36
N VAL A 167 15.66 -32.72 18.60
CA VAL A 167 16.74 -33.65 19.07
C VAL A 167 16.67 -34.97 18.31
N GLU A 168 15.48 -35.52 18.12
CA GLU A 168 15.27 -36.75 17.30
C GLU A 168 15.70 -36.53 15.83
N ALA A 169 15.55 -35.31 15.30
CA ALA A 169 16.02 -34.93 13.97
C ALA A 169 17.54 -34.60 13.91
N GLY A 170 18.26 -34.73 15.01
CA GLY A 170 19.71 -34.48 15.09
C GLY A 170 20.12 -33.04 15.38
N VAL A 171 19.18 -32.15 15.68
CA VAL A 171 19.47 -30.77 16.08
C VAL A 171 19.77 -30.73 17.57
N ARG A 172 20.79 -29.98 17.98
CA ARG A 172 21.16 -29.81 19.40
C ARG A 172 20.81 -28.37 19.86
N PRO A 173 19.60 -28.11 20.43
CA PRO A 173 19.21 -26.80 20.89
C PRO A 173 20.09 -26.35 22.08
N ARG A 174 20.74 -25.19 21.97
CA ARG A 174 21.45 -24.52 23.08
C ARG A 174 20.65 -23.30 23.48
N ARG A 175 20.04 -23.29 24.65
CA ARG A 175 19.33 -22.11 25.12
C ARG A 175 20.31 -20.98 25.41
N LEU A 176 20.05 -19.83 24.81
CA LEU A 176 20.76 -18.58 25.07
C LEU A 176 20.39 -18.02 26.46
N LEU A 177 21.32 -17.28 27.06
CA LEU A 177 21.03 -16.48 28.24
C LEU A 177 20.13 -15.28 27.86
N GLU A 178 19.36 -14.77 28.80
CA GLU A 178 18.47 -13.61 28.54
C GLU A 178 19.26 -12.37 28.06
N ASP A 179 20.51 -12.22 28.49
CA ASP A 179 21.38 -11.14 28.02
C ASP A 179 21.81 -11.34 26.54
N GLU A 180 22.08 -12.58 26.15
CA GLU A 180 22.38 -12.91 24.75
C GLU A 180 21.16 -12.67 23.85
N ILE A 181 19.97 -13.05 24.32
CA ILE A 181 18.69 -12.80 23.63
C ILE A 181 18.47 -11.29 23.45
N TRP A 182 18.65 -10.55 24.56
CA TRP A 182 18.50 -9.08 24.52
C TRP A 182 19.50 -8.45 23.56
N LEU A 183 20.78 -8.81 23.61
CA LEU A 183 21.80 -8.25 22.72
C LEU A 183 21.43 -8.42 21.25
N ARG A 184 20.87 -9.57 20.87
CA ARG A 184 20.43 -9.85 19.49
C ARG A 184 19.15 -9.09 19.09
N ALA A 185 18.23 -8.88 20.02
CA ALA A 185 16.94 -8.21 19.77
C ALA A 185 16.98 -6.69 20.00
N ARG A 186 17.98 -6.19 20.77
CA ARG A 186 18.04 -4.83 21.37
C ARG A 186 17.78 -3.71 20.36
N GLN A 187 18.50 -3.70 19.24
CA GLN A 187 18.36 -2.61 18.27
C GLN A 187 16.92 -2.48 17.76
N ARG A 188 16.30 -3.61 17.43
CA ARG A 188 14.92 -3.64 16.94
C ARG A 188 13.93 -3.33 18.06
N ALA A 189 14.15 -3.88 19.24
CA ALA A 189 13.31 -3.64 20.42
C ALA A 189 13.27 -2.14 20.77
N ILE A 190 14.42 -1.48 20.79
CA ILE A 190 14.51 -0.03 21.03
C ILE A 190 13.81 0.75 19.94
N LEU A 191 13.98 0.36 18.64
CA LEU A 191 13.29 1.03 17.54
C LEU A 191 11.76 0.92 17.70
N ARG A 192 11.25 -0.28 18.01
CA ARG A 192 9.80 -0.50 18.22
C ARG A 192 9.26 0.26 19.43
N PHE A 193 10.01 0.25 20.52
CA PHE A 193 9.67 1.05 21.69
C PHE A 193 9.62 2.55 21.37
N THR A 194 10.65 3.05 20.66
CA THR A 194 10.72 4.45 20.21
C THR A 194 9.52 4.85 19.38
N GLU A 195 9.17 4.04 18.40
CA GLU A 195 8.01 4.27 17.52
C GLU A 195 6.71 4.32 18.35
N ALA A 196 6.52 3.35 19.24
CA ALA A 196 5.32 3.28 20.07
C ALA A 196 5.20 4.47 21.03
N VAL A 197 6.28 4.81 21.77
CA VAL A 197 6.28 5.93 22.73
C VAL A 197 6.15 7.27 22.02
N SER A 198 6.85 7.47 20.90
CA SER A 198 6.72 8.70 20.10
C SER A 198 5.30 8.89 19.59
N GLY A 199 4.66 7.82 19.10
CA GLY A 199 3.26 7.85 18.69
C GLY A 199 2.31 8.17 19.84
N PHE A 200 2.53 7.56 21.00
CA PHE A 200 1.74 7.81 22.20
C PHE A 200 1.84 9.27 22.68
N VAL A 201 3.06 9.79 22.86
CA VAL A 201 3.29 11.18 23.28
C VAL A 201 2.74 12.17 22.26
N GLY A 202 2.98 11.96 20.96
CA GLY A 202 2.42 12.82 19.92
C GLY A 202 0.89 12.84 19.91
N ARG A 203 0.25 11.70 20.21
CA ARG A 203 -1.21 11.65 20.38
C ARG A 203 -1.67 12.41 21.61
N CYS A 204 -1.00 12.27 22.75
CA CYS A 204 -1.29 13.04 23.97
C CYS A 204 -1.22 14.55 23.71
N ARG A 205 -0.18 15.02 23.02
CA ARG A 205 0.02 16.43 22.65
C ARG A 205 -1.16 16.96 21.84
N LYS A 206 -1.58 16.23 20.80
CA LYS A 206 -2.69 16.61 19.91
C LYS A 206 -4.06 16.52 20.58
N GLN A 207 -4.21 15.65 21.59
CA GLN A 207 -5.41 15.58 22.43
C GLN A 207 -5.40 16.58 23.58
N TRP A 208 -4.41 17.47 23.64
CA TRP A 208 -4.24 18.45 24.73
C TRP A 208 -4.13 17.80 26.11
N ARG A 209 -3.48 16.63 26.19
CA ARG A 209 -3.28 15.87 27.43
C ARG A 209 -1.89 16.10 27.99
N THR A 210 -1.80 16.48 29.24
CA THR A 210 -0.54 16.54 29.99
C THR A 210 -0.17 15.16 30.56
N PRO A 211 1.07 14.93 31.02
CA PRO A 211 1.42 13.71 31.77
C PRO A 211 0.53 13.49 32.98
N GLN A 212 0.13 14.56 33.67
CA GLN A 212 -0.77 14.49 34.84
C GLN A 212 -2.16 13.99 34.43
N ASP A 213 -2.73 14.49 33.33
CA ASP A 213 -4.03 14.00 32.82
C ASP A 213 -3.96 12.49 32.49
N ILE A 214 -2.82 12.00 31.96
CA ILE A 214 -2.65 10.58 31.70
C ILE A 214 -2.59 9.78 32.99
N ARG A 215 -1.86 10.24 34.00
CA ARG A 215 -1.85 9.59 35.35
C ARG A 215 -3.24 9.50 35.94
N GLU A 216 -4.07 10.52 35.77
CA GLU A 216 -5.46 10.51 36.25
C GLU A 216 -6.29 9.47 35.48
N LEU A 217 -6.13 9.39 34.16
CA LEU A 217 -6.77 8.35 33.34
C LEU A 217 -6.34 6.93 33.76
N MET A 218 -5.06 6.74 34.11
CA MET A 218 -4.53 5.47 34.59
C MET A 218 -5.20 4.95 35.84
N LEU A 219 -5.64 5.83 36.77
CA LEU A 219 -6.33 5.45 38.01
C LEU A 219 -7.63 4.69 37.75
N GLY A 220 -8.35 5.04 36.69
CA GLY A 220 -9.62 4.41 36.33
C GLY A 220 -9.47 3.35 35.20
N HIS A 221 -8.26 3.20 34.66
CA HIS A 221 -8.06 2.34 33.49
C HIS A 221 -7.93 0.86 33.86
N ARG A 222 -8.68 0.00 33.17
CA ARG A 222 -8.57 -1.44 33.32
C ARG A 222 -7.58 -2.01 32.30
N TYR A 223 -6.38 -2.29 32.76
CA TYR A 223 -5.33 -2.88 31.92
C TYR A 223 -5.70 -4.30 31.47
N SER A 224 -5.37 -4.63 30.22
CA SER A 224 -5.55 -5.96 29.67
C SER A 224 -4.38 -6.90 30.02
N SER A 225 -3.22 -6.33 30.33
CA SER A 225 -2.00 -7.07 30.67
C SER A 225 -1.00 -6.17 31.40
N ASP A 226 -0.02 -6.80 32.07
CA ASP A 226 1.11 -6.06 32.65
C ASP A 226 1.94 -5.34 31.57
N ILE A 227 2.01 -5.88 30.34
CA ILE A 227 2.73 -5.26 29.23
C ILE A 227 2.13 -3.89 28.89
N GLU A 228 0.81 -3.77 28.85
CA GLU A 228 0.12 -2.49 28.66
C GLU A 228 0.46 -1.50 29.77
N ARG A 229 0.40 -1.94 31.04
CA ARG A 229 0.71 -1.10 32.19
C ARG A 229 2.15 -0.60 32.15
N TRP A 230 3.13 -1.49 31.99
CA TRP A 230 4.55 -1.12 31.94
C TRP A 230 4.84 -0.14 30.80
N PHE A 231 4.19 -0.33 29.65
CA PHE A 231 4.35 0.61 28.55
C PHE A 231 3.84 2.01 28.92
N VAL A 232 2.63 2.12 29.49
CA VAL A 232 2.05 3.43 29.83
C VAL A 232 2.88 4.13 30.90
N ASP A 233 3.36 3.39 31.92
CA ASP A 233 4.26 3.93 32.96
C ASP A 233 5.52 4.57 32.32
N LEU A 234 6.23 3.82 31.47
CA LEU A 234 7.43 4.28 30.77
C LEU A 234 7.14 5.43 29.79
N ALA A 235 6.02 5.36 29.07
CA ALA A 235 5.64 6.40 28.12
C ALA A 235 5.33 7.74 28.80
N VAL A 236 4.69 7.71 29.96
CA VAL A 236 4.44 8.92 30.76
C VAL A 236 5.74 9.49 31.33
N GLU A 237 6.67 8.65 31.79
CA GLU A 237 8.00 9.10 32.21
C GLU A 237 8.78 9.79 31.08
N ILE A 238 8.79 9.18 29.89
CA ILE A 238 9.42 9.81 28.70
C ILE A 238 8.70 11.11 28.32
N TYR A 239 7.40 11.20 28.52
CA TYR A 239 6.66 12.41 28.21
C TYR A 239 7.02 13.56 29.16
N ASP A 240 7.18 13.29 30.48
CA ASP A 240 7.71 14.29 31.42
C ASP A 240 9.10 14.76 30.98
N LEU A 241 10.04 13.82 30.82
CA LEU A 241 11.42 14.14 30.39
C LEU A 241 11.48 14.92 29.06
N TYR A 242 10.53 14.66 28.17
CA TYR A 242 10.43 15.39 26.91
C TYR A 242 10.00 16.84 27.11
N LEU A 243 9.02 17.11 27.99
CA LEU A 243 8.57 18.46 28.31
C LEU A 243 9.64 19.23 29.07
N ASP A 244 10.29 18.60 30.06
CA ASP A 244 11.41 19.19 30.83
C ASP A 244 12.56 19.60 29.86
N ARG A 245 12.85 18.77 28.86
CA ARG A 245 13.88 19.08 27.88
C ARG A 245 13.50 20.26 26.99
N LEU A 246 12.25 20.36 26.56
CA LEU A 246 11.76 21.50 25.79
C LEU A 246 11.90 22.79 26.62
N GLU A 247 11.48 22.77 27.88
CA GLU A 247 11.60 23.90 28.78
C GLU A 247 13.06 24.30 29.00
N ALA A 248 13.93 23.35 29.37
CA ALA A 248 15.35 23.59 29.61
C ALA A 248 16.11 24.16 28.40
N THR A 249 15.67 23.82 27.18
CA THR A 249 16.29 24.35 25.96
C THR A 249 15.58 25.57 25.41
N ASN A 250 14.52 26.06 26.07
CA ASN A 250 13.59 27.08 25.55
C ASN A 250 13.13 26.74 24.12
N GLY A 251 12.93 25.45 23.88
CA GLY A 251 12.53 24.89 22.56
C GLY A 251 11.04 24.62 22.50
N ASP A 252 10.55 24.38 21.28
CA ASP A 252 9.19 23.94 21.02
C ASP A 252 9.14 22.86 19.96
N ASP A 253 8.11 22.03 20.07
CA ASP A 253 7.62 21.24 18.95
C ASP A 253 6.45 21.95 18.24
N PHE A 254 5.99 21.43 17.11
CA PHE A 254 4.88 22.02 16.38
C PHE A 254 3.57 22.08 17.19
N ASP A 255 3.31 21.07 18.03
CA ASP A 255 2.12 21.02 18.89
C ASP A 255 2.25 22.07 20.02
N GLY A 256 3.46 22.25 20.59
CA GLY A 256 3.78 23.28 21.57
C GLY A 256 3.63 24.70 21.04
N LEU A 257 4.03 24.93 19.80
CA LEU A 257 3.81 26.23 19.14
C LEU A 257 2.32 26.58 19.07
N LEU A 258 1.47 25.61 18.73
CA LEU A 258 0.02 25.81 18.68
C LEU A 258 -0.57 26.01 20.08
N GLN A 259 -0.09 25.28 21.09
CA GLN A 259 -0.47 25.47 22.49
C GLN A 259 -0.11 26.88 22.98
N ARG A 260 1.12 27.34 22.73
CA ARG A 260 1.54 28.71 23.09
C ARG A 260 0.74 29.78 22.36
N ALA A 261 0.44 29.55 21.07
CA ALA A 261 -0.42 30.46 20.32
C ALA A 261 -1.83 30.57 20.97
N THR A 262 -2.37 29.44 21.41
CA THR A 262 -3.66 29.41 22.13
C THR A 262 -3.58 30.19 23.43
N TYR A 263 -2.57 29.94 24.29
CA TYR A 263 -2.38 30.68 25.54
C TYR A 263 -2.15 32.17 25.31
N ALA A 264 -1.41 32.56 24.25
CA ALA A 264 -1.21 33.94 23.91
C ALA A 264 -2.53 34.63 23.53
N LEU A 265 -3.40 33.93 22.80
CA LEU A 265 -4.75 34.41 22.46
C LEU A 265 -5.63 34.57 23.70
N ASP A 266 -5.65 33.57 24.58
CA ASP A 266 -6.40 33.63 25.86
C ASP A 266 -5.89 34.76 26.75
N GLY A 267 -4.58 35.06 26.72
CA GLY A 267 -3.96 36.22 27.33
C GLY A 267 -4.20 37.57 26.60
N GLY A 268 -4.99 37.57 25.51
CA GLY A 268 -5.37 38.78 24.76
C GLY A 268 -4.33 39.23 23.71
N SER A 269 -3.28 38.46 23.46
CA SER A 269 -2.27 38.77 22.41
C SER A 269 -2.80 38.45 21.04
N THR A 270 -3.11 39.49 20.24
CA THR A 270 -3.72 39.32 18.91
C THR A 270 -2.86 39.84 17.76
N ARG A 271 -1.84 40.67 18.09
CA ARG A 271 -0.95 41.29 17.09
C ARG A 271 0.25 40.39 16.81
N PHE A 272 0.65 40.33 15.57
CA PHE A 272 1.82 39.58 15.14
C PHE A 272 2.56 40.29 14.01
N SER A 273 3.86 40.12 13.92
CA SER A 273 4.71 40.66 12.86
C SER A 273 5.08 39.58 11.85
N ARG A 274 5.11 39.92 10.57
CA ARG A 274 5.56 39.11 9.45
C ARG A 274 6.31 39.93 8.42
N LYS A 275 7.04 39.29 7.52
CA LYS A 275 7.82 39.99 6.45
C LYS A 275 6.97 40.98 5.64
N ALA A 276 5.68 40.73 5.48
CA ALA A 276 4.76 41.58 4.71
C ALA A 276 4.09 42.69 5.55
N GLY A 277 4.50 42.90 6.82
CA GLY A 277 3.95 43.87 7.75
C GLY A 277 3.19 43.24 8.91
N ASP A 278 2.76 44.08 9.84
CA ASP A 278 2.04 43.68 11.05
C ASP A 278 0.61 43.23 10.77
N GLY A 279 0.17 42.21 11.48
CA GLY A 279 -1.19 41.68 11.45
C GLY A 279 -1.87 41.75 12.82
N ASP A 280 -3.21 41.71 12.80
CA ASP A 280 -4.02 41.58 13.99
C ASP A 280 -5.13 40.56 13.77
N LEU A 281 -5.19 39.52 14.57
CA LEU A 281 -6.15 38.41 14.47
C LEU A 281 -7.59 38.87 14.68
N LYS A 282 -7.83 40.01 15.37
CA LYS A 282 -9.16 40.63 15.47
C LYS A 282 -9.71 41.13 14.15
N ARG A 283 -8.86 41.29 13.13
CA ARG A 283 -9.26 41.75 11.79
C ARG A 283 -9.70 40.62 10.85
N ILE A 284 -9.51 39.35 11.27
CA ILE A 284 -9.94 38.19 10.49
C ILE A 284 -11.47 38.16 10.46
N ARG A 285 -12.03 38.13 9.25
CA ARG A 285 -13.47 37.98 9.05
C ARG A 285 -13.91 36.57 8.73
N TYR A 286 -13.07 35.82 8.04
CA TYR A 286 -13.34 34.48 7.57
C TYR A 286 -12.17 33.57 7.92
N LEU A 287 -12.48 32.42 8.49
CA LEU A 287 -11.52 31.33 8.77
C LEU A 287 -11.96 30.11 8.00
N PHE A 288 -11.11 29.66 7.07
CA PHE A 288 -11.35 28.48 6.27
C PHE A 288 -10.49 27.31 6.81
N VAL A 289 -11.15 26.18 7.06
CA VAL A 289 -10.48 24.94 7.51
C VAL A 289 -10.78 23.84 6.51
N ASP A 290 -9.75 23.38 5.83
CA ASP A 290 -9.83 22.25 4.91
C ASP A 290 -9.51 20.95 5.66
N GLU A 291 -9.90 19.80 5.10
CA GLU A 291 -9.70 18.46 5.69
C GLU A 291 -10.21 18.38 7.15
N TYR A 292 -11.36 18.98 7.44
CA TYR A 292 -11.89 19.15 8.79
C TYR A 292 -12.13 17.83 9.54
N GLN A 293 -12.23 16.69 8.84
CA GLN A 293 -12.32 15.36 9.45
C GLN A 293 -11.03 14.94 10.18
N ASP A 294 -9.91 15.62 9.93
CA ASP A 294 -8.63 15.36 10.60
C ASP A 294 -8.39 16.29 11.81
N PHE A 295 -9.46 16.95 12.27
CA PHE A 295 -9.40 17.93 13.35
C PHE A 295 -9.05 17.29 14.70
N THR A 296 -8.20 17.96 15.47
CA THR A 296 -7.74 17.51 16.79
C THR A 296 -8.25 18.43 17.90
N GLU A 297 -8.18 18.00 19.16
CA GLU A 297 -8.45 18.86 20.31
C GLU A 297 -7.57 20.11 20.29
N LEU A 298 -6.28 19.97 19.93
CA LEU A 298 -5.33 21.07 19.84
C LEU A 298 -5.81 22.18 18.87
N PHE A 299 -6.27 21.79 17.67
CA PHE A 299 -6.85 22.75 16.72
C PHE A 299 -8.17 23.35 17.22
N HIS A 300 -8.97 22.55 17.92
CA HIS A 300 -10.23 23.04 18.50
C HIS A 300 -9.96 24.14 19.50
N GLN A 301 -9.03 23.96 20.43
CA GLN A 301 -8.66 24.97 21.44
C GLN A 301 -8.14 26.25 20.79
N LEU A 302 -7.30 26.16 19.77
CA LEU A 302 -6.80 27.33 19.04
C LEU A 302 -7.94 28.11 18.35
N ILE A 303 -8.88 27.43 17.71
CA ILE A 303 -10.02 28.10 17.07
C ILE A 303 -10.98 28.67 18.11
N ALA A 304 -11.19 27.98 19.21
CA ALA A 304 -12.02 28.47 20.30
C ALA A 304 -11.44 29.77 20.91
N ALA A 305 -10.13 29.81 21.18
CA ALA A 305 -9.43 31.01 21.66
C ALA A 305 -9.53 32.16 20.64
N LEU A 306 -9.33 31.88 19.34
CA LEU A 306 -9.50 32.89 18.28
C LEU A 306 -10.92 33.45 18.23
N ARG A 307 -11.94 32.60 18.34
CA ARG A 307 -13.35 33.05 18.34
C ARG A 307 -13.72 33.82 19.61
N SER A 308 -13.11 33.51 20.74
CA SER A 308 -13.30 34.26 21.98
C SER A 308 -12.84 35.71 21.84
N ILE A 309 -11.68 35.96 21.24
CA ILE A 309 -11.14 37.30 21.02
C ILE A 309 -11.71 38.03 19.81
N ASN A 310 -12.30 37.28 18.87
CA ASN A 310 -12.92 37.80 17.64
C ASN A 310 -14.27 37.11 17.38
N PRO A 311 -15.33 37.46 18.15
CA PRO A 311 -16.65 36.86 18.02
C PRO A 311 -17.32 37.01 16.65
N GLY A 312 -16.86 37.94 15.84
CA GLY A 312 -17.39 38.22 14.49
C GLY A 312 -16.80 37.31 13.41
N VAL A 313 -15.80 36.47 13.70
CA VAL A 313 -15.18 35.60 12.70
C VAL A 313 -16.16 34.52 12.22
N GLN A 314 -16.30 34.44 10.90
CA GLN A 314 -17.10 33.37 10.24
C GLN A 314 -16.21 32.17 9.99
N LEU A 315 -16.63 30.99 10.47
CA LEU A 315 -15.92 29.73 10.27
C LEU A 315 -16.53 28.97 9.10
N PHE A 316 -15.69 28.54 8.16
CA PHE A 316 -16.07 27.71 7.04
C PHE A 316 -15.18 26.47 6.99
N CYS A 317 -15.75 25.29 7.29
CA CYS A 317 -15.05 24.03 7.33
C CYS A 317 -15.46 23.13 6.17
N VAL A 318 -14.49 22.48 5.53
CA VAL A 318 -14.71 21.47 4.49
C VAL A 318 -14.07 20.17 4.94
N GLY A 319 -14.78 19.06 4.76
CA GLY A 319 -14.27 17.74 5.15
C GLY A 319 -15.15 16.61 4.64
N ASP A 320 -14.58 15.40 4.69
CA ASP A 320 -15.25 14.15 4.32
C ASP A 320 -14.95 13.11 5.42
N ASP A 321 -15.94 12.76 6.22
CA ASP A 321 -15.78 11.83 7.34
C ASP A 321 -15.44 10.39 6.89
N TRP A 322 -15.75 10.04 5.63
CA TRP A 322 -15.29 8.79 5.03
C TRP A 322 -13.79 8.77 4.73
N GLN A 323 -13.13 9.93 4.72
CA GLN A 323 -11.68 10.08 4.55
C GLN A 323 -10.94 10.35 5.88
N ALA A 324 -11.59 10.16 7.02
CA ALA A 324 -10.97 10.32 8.34
C ALA A 324 -10.10 9.10 8.68
N ILE A 325 -8.82 9.19 8.41
CA ILE A 325 -7.82 8.11 8.56
C ILE A 325 -6.64 8.49 9.46
N ASN A 326 -6.75 9.56 10.25
CA ASN A 326 -5.67 10.10 11.07
C ASN A 326 -5.96 10.01 12.59
N ARG A 327 -6.85 9.08 13.00
CA ARG A 327 -7.18 8.86 14.42
C ARG A 327 -5.94 8.46 15.23
N PHE A 328 -5.09 7.58 14.66
CA PHE A 328 -3.83 7.19 15.28
C PHE A 328 -2.92 8.39 15.58
N ALA A 329 -3.03 9.46 14.80
CA ALA A 329 -2.29 10.71 14.97
C ALA A 329 -3.02 11.74 15.87
N GLY A 330 -4.15 11.38 16.48
CA GLY A 330 -4.87 12.22 17.44
C GLY A 330 -6.08 12.97 16.90
N SER A 331 -6.47 12.78 15.63
CA SER A 331 -7.73 13.36 15.13
C SER A 331 -8.95 12.69 15.78
N ASP A 332 -10.02 13.47 15.95
CA ASP A 332 -11.26 12.99 16.55
C ASP A 332 -12.47 13.44 15.73
N LEU A 333 -13.18 12.45 15.19
CA LEU A 333 -14.40 12.67 14.39
C LEU A 333 -15.56 13.32 15.17
N LYS A 334 -15.47 13.43 16.50
CA LYS A 334 -16.49 14.14 17.30
C LYS A 334 -16.68 15.56 16.81
N PHE A 335 -15.58 16.25 16.43
CA PHE A 335 -15.62 17.63 15.93
C PHE A 335 -16.41 17.75 14.63
N TYR A 336 -16.25 16.76 13.73
CA TYR A 336 -17.00 16.71 12.48
C TYR A 336 -18.48 16.36 12.70
N ARG A 337 -18.73 15.31 13.50
CA ARG A 337 -20.09 14.79 13.75
C ARG A 337 -20.94 15.77 14.54
N GLU A 338 -20.35 16.38 15.56
CA GLU A 338 -21.01 17.31 16.49
C GLU A 338 -20.79 18.78 16.14
N PHE A 339 -20.43 19.08 14.88
CA PHE A 339 -20.12 20.44 14.43
C PHE A 339 -21.22 21.43 14.80
N ASP A 340 -22.50 21.07 14.59
CA ASP A 340 -23.63 21.93 14.87
C ASP A 340 -23.82 22.23 16.37
N ARG A 341 -23.38 21.32 17.23
CA ARG A 341 -23.38 21.52 18.70
C ARG A 341 -22.21 22.41 19.14
N ILE A 342 -21.03 22.15 18.56
CA ILE A 342 -19.77 22.83 18.96
C ILE A 342 -19.74 24.28 18.45
N PHE A 343 -20.23 24.52 17.25
CA PHE A 343 -20.14 25.80 16.55
C PHE A 343 -21.50 26.43 16.23
N ALA A 344 -22.48 26.24 17.13
CA ALA A 344 -23.81 26.86 16.97
C ALA A 344 -23.74 28.41 16.99
N PRO A 345 -24.58 29.12 16.18
CA PRO A 345 -25.41 28.57 15.12
C PRO A 345 -24.60 28.21 13.88
N SER A 346 -24.93 27.11 13.23
CA SER A 346 -24.22 26.63 12.05
C SER A 346 -25.17 26.18 10.92
N ARG A 347 -24.64 26.04 9.71
CA ARG A 347 -25.34 25.47 8.57
C ARG A 347 -24.47 24.41 7.91
N ARG A 348 -25.00 23.20 7.74
CA ARG A 348 -24.32 22.10 7.05
C ARG A 348 -24.81 22.00 5.61
N LEU A 349 -23.87 21.93 4.68
CA LEU A 349 -24.11 21.67 3.26
C LEU A 349 -23.43 20.36 2.87
N GLN A 350 -24.05 19.58 2.01
CA GLN A 350 -23.50 18.31 1.55
C GLN A 350 -23.25 18.33 0.06
N LEU A 351 -22.02 17.97 -0.35
CA LEU A 351 -21.64 17.76 -1.74
C LEU A 351 -21.68 16.26 -2.03
N THR A 352 -22.63 15.81 -2.83
CA THR A 352 -22.84 14.38 -3.12
C THR A 352 -22.27 13.95 -4.47
N THR A 353 -21.93 14.88 -5.37
CA THR A 353 -21.45 14.55 -6.72
C THR A 353 -19.96 14.29 -6.75
N ASN A 354 -19.56 13.05 -7.08
CA ASN A 354 -18.18 12.68 -7.33
C ASN A 354 -17.81 12.99 -8.78
N ARG A 355 -16.89 13.95 -8.96
CA ARG A 355 -16.39 14.39 -10.27
C ARG A 355 -15.04 13.77 -10.66
N ARG A 356 -14.44 12.96 -9.76
CA ARG A 356 -13.11 12.35 -9.94
C ARG A 356 -13.20 11.02 -10.68
N SER A 357 -14.05 10.14 -10.20
CA SER A 357 -14.03 8.73 -10.53
C SER A 357 -15.18 8.35 -11.47
N LYS A 358 -14.92 7.40 -12.35
CA LYS A 358 -15.95 6.76 -13.18
C LYS A 358 -16.96 6.01 -12.33
N ARG A 359 -18.13 5.72 -12.90
CA ARG A 359 -19.31 5.15 -12.21
C ARG A 359 -18.99 3.89 -11.39
N SER A 360 -18.27 2.91 -11.95
CA SER A 360 -17.99 1.64 -11.26
C SER A 360 -17.16 1.84 -9.99
N VAL A 361 -16.19 2.74 -10.01
CA VAL A 361 -15.38 3.06 -8.83
C VAL A 361 -16.23 3.71 -7.74
N VAL A 362 -17.13 4.62 -8.11
CA VAL A 362 -18.06 5.27 -7.15
C VAL A 362 -19.00 4.23 -6.54
N GLN A 363 -19.56 3.32 -7.35
CA GLN A 363 -20.47 2.27 -6.87
C GLN A 363 -19.80 1.33 -5.86
N VAL A 364 -18.59 0.84 -6.17
CA VAL A 364 -17.81 -0.03 -5.29
C VAL A 364 -17.44 0.69 -3.98
N SER A 365 -17.08 1.97 -4.07
CA SER A 365 -16.77 2.77 -2.87
C SER A 365 -18.00 3.02 -2.00
N ASN A 366 -19.17 3.25 -2.60
CA ASN A 366 -20.44 3.38 -1.87
C ASN A 366 -20.84 2.05 -1.20
N ALA A 367 -20.64 0.91 -1.88
CA ALA A 367 -20.91 -0.41 -1.32
C ALA A 367 -20.11 -0.66 -0.03
N LEU A 368 -18.81 -0.30 -0.02
CA LEU A 368 -17.97 -0.40 1.18
C LEU A 368 -18.50 0.43 2.35
N MET A 369 -19.07 1.60 2.06
CA MET A 369 -19.54 2.55 3.07
C MET A 369 -21.07 2.49 3.29
N SER A 370 -21.71 1.45 2.82
CA SER A 370 -23.18 1.25 2.97
C SER A 370 -23.62 1.40 4.43
N GLY A 371 -24.71 2.13 4.65
CA GLY A 371 -25.25 2.42 5.99
C GLY A 371 -24.47 3.44 6.83
N ARG A 372 -23.40 4.06 6.29
CA ARG A 372 -22.52 4.97 7.04
C ARG A 372 -22.63 6.46 6.61
N GLY A 373 -23.63 6.79 5.84
CA GLY A 373 -23.90 8.15 5.35
C GLY A 373 -24.54 8.13 3.97
N ALA A 374 -24.66 9.32 3.36
CA ALA A 374 -25.26 9.46 2.03
C ALA A 374 -24.29 9.01 0.94
N PRO A 375 -24.70 8.15 0.00
CA PRO A 375 -23.84 7.68 -1.09
C PRO A 375 -23.48 8.81 -2.07
N ALA A 376 -22.27 8.76 -2.58
CA ALA A 376 -21.85 9.68 -3.64
C ALA A 376 -22.52 9.33 -4.97
N LYS A 377 -22.82 10.36 -5.78
CA LYS A 377 -23.36 10.21 -7.13
C LYS A 377 -22.25 10.43 -8.15
N PRO A 378 -22.04 9.55 -9.13
CA PRO A 378 -21.06 9.78 -10.18
C PRO A 378 -21.49 10.97 -11.04
N ALA A 379 -20.56 11.81 -11.44
CA ALA A 379 -20.84 12.95 -12.33
C ALA A 379 -21.02 12.53 -13.80
N THR A 380 -20.57 11.34 -14.16
CA THR A 380 -20.66 10.76 -15.52
C THR A 380 -21.15 9.32 -15.46
N ASP A 381 -21.86 8.88 -16.51
CA ASP A 381 -22.30 7.48 -16.64
C ASP A 381 -21.24 6.55 -17.23
N GLU A 382 -20.05 7.06 -17.54
CA GLU A 382 -18.95 6.25 -18.04
C GLU A 382 -18.59 5.15 -17.04
N PRO A 383 -18.55 3.86 -17.48
CA PRO A 383 -18.51 2.73 -16.55
C PRO A 383 -17.24 2.65 -15.72
N GLY A 384 -16.06 2.90 -16.30
CA GLY A 384 -14.79 2.57 -15.65
C GLY A 384 -14.64 1.06 -15.45
N ALA A 385 -13.56 0.62 -14.78
CA ALA A 385 -13.33 -0.78 -14.48
C ALA A 385 -12.87 -0.99 -13.03
N VAL A 386 -13.42 -2.01 -12.36
CA VAL A 386 -12.95 -2.50 -11.06
C VAL A 386 -12.73 -4.00 -11.15
N ASN A 387 -11.47 -4.42 -11.04
CA ASN A 387 -11.05 -5.80 -11.22
C ASN A 387 -10.48 -6.36 -9.92
N VAL A 388 -10.89 -7.58 -9.57
CA VAL A 388 -10.24 -8.37 -8.53
C VAL A 388 -9.19 -9.26 -9.17
N VAL A 389 -7.99 -9.25 -8.62
CA VAL A 389 -6.85 -10.00 -9.13
C VAL A 389 -6.42 -10.99 -8.07
N ASP A 390 -6.79 -12.25 -8.27
CA ASP A 390 -6.39 -13.33 -7.37
C ASP A 390 -5.02 -13.89 -7.80
N LEU A 391 -3.98 -13.58 -7.01
CA LEU A 391 -2.63 -14.04 -7.25
C LEU A 391 -2.52 -15.57 -7.28
N ALA A 392 -3.37 -16.30 -6.56
CA ALA A 392 -3.36 -17.77 -6.56
C ALA A 392 -3.85 -18.35 -7.89
N LYS A 393 -4.70 -17.60 -8.63
CA LYS A 393 -5.18 -17.99 -9.96
C LYS A 393 -4.25 -17.56 -11.09
N PHE A 394 -3.31 -16.65 -10.83
CA PHE A 394 -2.39 -16.16 -11.86
C PHE A 394 -1.45 -17.28 -12.34
N ARG A 395 -1.21 -17.30 -13.64
CA ARG A 395 -0.30 -18.25 -14.29
C ARG A 395 0.77 -17.46 -15.04
N PRO A 396 1.99 -17.37 -14.46
CA PRO A 396 3.12 -16.74 -15.14
C PRO A 396 3.56 -17.58 -16.34
N THR A 397 4.19 -16.93 -17.32
CA THR A 397 4.91 -17.62 -18.39
C THR A 397 6.20 -18.24 -17.84
N SER A 398 6.79 -19.20 -18.56
CA SER A 398 8.06 -19.81 -18.19
C SER A 398 9.20 -18.79 -18.02
N LEU A 399 9.16 -17.72 -18.84
CA LEU A 399 10.12 -16.61 -18.74
C LEU A 399 9.88 -15.76 -17.48
N GLU A 400 8.64 -15.47 -17.12
CA GLU A 400 8.30 -14.79 -15.87
C GLU A 400 8.70 -15.62 -14.66
N GLU A 401 8.42 -16.94 -14.66
CA GLU A 401 8.85 -17.86 -13.59
C GLU A 401 10.37 -17.83 -13.41
N SER A 402 11.13 -17.93 -14.50
CA SER A 402 12.58 -17.92 -14.46
C SER A 402 13.17 -16.59 -14.01
N THR A 403 12.55 -15.46 -14.44
CA THR A 403 13.00 -14.09 -14.13
C THR A 403 12.65 -13.68 -12.73
N PHE A 404 11.42 -13.92 -12.30
CA PHE A 404 10.91 -13.47 -11.00
C PHE A 404 10.91 -14.56 -9.93
N LYS A 405 11.63 -15.62 -10.15
CA LYS A 405 11.88 -16.90 -9.40
C LYS A 405 11.03 -17.16 -8.14
N ARG A 406 10.49 -16.14 -7.48
CA ARG A 406 9.80 -16.22 -6.19
C ARG A 406 8.62 -15.30 -6.02
N SER A 407 8.43 -14.33 -6.92
CA SER A 407 7.35 -13.34 -6.85
C SER A 407 6.26 -13.64 -7.88
N LEU A 408 5.02 -13.80 -7.42
CA LEU A 408 3.84 -13.75 -8.28
C LEU A 408 3.34 -12.32 -8.44
N LEU A 409 3.61 -11.46 -7.46
CA LEU A 409 3.15 -10.08 -7.43
C LEU A 409 3.80 -9.24 -8.53
N THR A 410 5.12 -9.35 -8.70
CA THR A 410 5.87 -8.53 -9.65
C THR A 410 5.42 -8.71 -11.10
N PRO A 411 5.26 -9.93 -11.67
CA PRO A 411 4.76 -10.08 -13.03
C PRO A 411 3.32 -9.58 -13.19
N VAL A 412 2.45 -9.81 -12.21
CA VAL A 412 1.08 -9.28 -12.21
C VAL A 412 1.06 -7.76 -12.28
N VAL A 413 1.82 -7.10 -11.40
CA VAL A 413 1.91 -5.62 -11.36
C VAL A 413 2.49 -5.07 -12.66
N LEU A 414 3.54 -5.70 -13.21
CA LEU A 414 4.16 -5.27 -14.48
C LEU A 414 3.18 -5.40 -15.64
N ARG A 415 2.42 -6.49 -15.74
CA ARG A 415 1.43 -6.66 -16.81
C ARG A 415 0.37 -5.57 -16.74
N ILE A 416 -0.23 -5.34 -15.58
CA ILE A 416 -1.29 -4.33 -15.39
C ILE A 416 -0.73 -2.93 -15.61
N ALA A 417 0.39 -2.59 -14.95
CA ALA A 417 1.01 -1.28 -15.08
C ALA A 417 1.48 -1.03 -16.53
N GLY A 418 2.09 -2.04 -17.16
CA GLY A 418 2.56 -1.95 -18.54
C GLY A 418 1.44 -1.64 -19.51
N ALA A 419 0.33 -2.39 -19.46
CA ALA A 419 -0.83 -2.16 -20.32
C ALA A 419 -1.43 -0.76 -20.10
N SER A 420 -1.56 -0.33 -18.83
CA SER A 420 -2.12 0.98 -18.48
C SER A 420 -1.21 2.14 -18.92
N LEU A 421 0.10 2.01 -18.70
CA LEU A 421 1.09 3.00 -19.14
C LEU A 421 1.16 3.15 -20.65
N ALA A 422 0.99 2.05 -21.40
CA ALA A 422 0.92 2.07 -22.86
C ALA A 422 -0.28 2.88 -23.37
N LYS A 423 -1.43 2.78 -22.69
CA LYS A 423 -2.62 3.61 -22.97
C LYS A 423 -2.44 5.09 -22.60
N GLY A 424 -1.31 5.48 -22.04
CA GLY A 424 -1.02 6.86 -21.62
C GLY A 424 -1.47 7.21 -20.21
N HIS A 425 -1.99 6.25 -19.43
CA HIS A 425 -2.47 6.48 -18.09
C HIS A 425 -1.33 6.70 -17.08
N SER A 426 -1.61 7.44 -16.02
CA SER A 426 -0.82 7.41 -14.79
C SER A 426 -1.24 6.21 -13.95
N VAL A 427 -0.26 5.57 -13.29
CA VAL A 427 -0.49 4.37 -12.46
C VAL A 427 0.09 4.61 -11.07
N VAL A 428 -0.69 4.34 -10.04
CA VAL A 428 -0.20 4.30 -8.67
C VAL A 428 -0.41 2.92 -8.07
N LEU A 429 0.62 2.44 -7.40
CA LEU A 429 0.57 1.25 -6.56
C LEU A 429 0.31 1.70 -5.12
N LEU A 430 -0.72 1.16 -4.48
CA LEU A 430 -1.05 1.48 -3.10
C LEU A 430 -0.90 0.26 -2.21
N SER A 431 -0.26 0.43 -1.06
CA SER A 431 -0.15 -0.56 -0.01
C SER A 431 -0.66 0.01 1.32
N ALA A 432 -1.09 -0.85 2.22
CA ALA A 432 -1.42 -0.45 3.59
C ALA A 432 -0.17 -0.11 4.42
N ARG A 433 1.02 -0.57 4.00
CA ARG A 433 2.28 -0.47 4.74
C ARG A 433 3.40 0.16 3.92
N ASN A 434 4.44 0.70 4.59
CA ASN A 434 5.67 1.18 3.95
C ASN A 434 6.59 0.06 3.43
N VAL A 435 6.30 -1.18 3.80
CA VAL A 435 7.04 -2.38 3.42
C VAL A 435 6.08 -3.38 2.80
N LEU A 436 6.40 -3.85 1.61
CA LEU A 436 5.65 -4.87 0.90
C LEU A 436 6.18 -6.26 1.29
N TYR A 437 5.27 -7.16 1.63
CA TYR A 437 5.60 -8.57 1.82
C TYR A 437 5.26 -9.32 0.54
N ASP A 438 6.28 -9.58 -0.28
CA ASP A 438 6.12 -10.41 -1.46
C ASP A 438 6.19 -11.89 -1.04
N PRO A 439 5.15 -12.69 -1.32
CA PRO A 439 5.19 -14.12 -1.04
C PRO A 439 6.41 -14.76 -1.73
N GLY A 440 7.47 -15.01 -0.96
CA GLY A 440 8.71 -15.60 -1.43
C GLY A 440 9.92 -14.69 -1.57
N GLY A 441 9.75 -13.38 -1.42
CA GLY A 441 10.84 -12.39 -1.54
C GLY A 441 11.25 -11.74 -0.22
N GLY A 442 10.46 -11.90 0.86
CA GLY A 442 10.67 -11.20 2.12
C GLY A 442 10.12 -9.77 2.11
N ALA A 443 10.51 -8.97 3.11
CA ALA A 443 10.08 -7.59 3.27
C ALA A 443 10.87 -6.66 2.34
N VAL A 444 10.19 -5.93 1.46
CA VAL A 444 10.79 -4.99 0.51
C VAL A 444 10.21 -3.60 0.74
N PRO A 445 11.04 -2.57 1.03
CA PRO A 445 10.58 -1.19 1.08
C PRO A 445 9.93 -0.75 -0.25
N LEU A 446 8.88 0.06 -0.16
CA LEU A 446 8.09 0.45 -1.34
C LEU A 446 8.93 1.17 -2.41
N ASP A 447 9.84 2.06 -2.01
CA ASP A 447 10.75 2.78 -2.92
C ASP A 447 11.68 1.83 -3.69
N ARG A 448 12.19 0.80 -3.01
CA ARG A 448 13.04 -0.23 -3.62
C ARG A 448 12.25 -1.09 -4.60
N TYR A 449 11.01 -1.44 -4.24
CA TYR A 449 10.12 -2.18 -5.13
C TYR A 449 9.78 -1.36 -6.38
N LEU A 450 9.41 -0.09 -6.22
CA LEU A 450 9.15 0.81 -7.36
C LEU A 450 10.35 0.90 -8.30
N ARG A 451 11.57 1.03 -7.75
CA ARG A 451 12.79 1.09 -8.55
C ARG A 451 12.96 -0.16 -9.41
N SER A 452 12.77 -1.34 -8.82
CA SER A 452 12.89 -2.62 -9.54
C SER A 452 11.86 -2.79 -10.67
N LEU A 453 10.65 -2.22 -10.51
CA LEU A 453 9.64 -2.19 -11.56
C LEU A 453 10.00 -1.20 -12.67
N ARG A 454 10.46 0.00 -12.31
CA ARG A 454 10.83 1.06 -13.27
C ARG A 454 12.00 0.68 -14.15
N GLU A 455 12.95 -0.11 -13.65
CA GLU A 455 14.09 -0.63 -14.41
C GLU A 455 13.64 -1.55 -15.58
N ARG A 456 12.41 -2.07 -15.56
CA ARG A 456 11.83 -2.95 -16.58
C ARG A 456 10.87 -2.24 -17.52
N LEU A 457 10.77 -0.92 -17.41
CA LEU A 457 9.88 -0.09 -18.21
C LEU A 457 10.68 0.98 -18.96
N PRO A 458 10.24 1.36 -20.17
CA PRO A 458 10.88 2.45 -20.91
C PRO A 458 10.90 3.75 -20.13
N ALA A 459 11.95 4.56 -20.29
CA ALA A 459 12.11 5.86 -19.62
C ALA A 459 10.93 6.79 -19.90
N SER A 460 10.34 6.73 -21.09
CA SER A 460 9.20 7.54 -21.50
C SER A 460 7.91 7.30 -20.69
N VAL A 461 7.75 6.12 -20.10
CA VAL A 461 6.54 5.76 -19.35
C VAL A 461 6.76 5.57 -17.84
N ARG A 462 7.95 5.15 -17.42
CA ARG A 462 8.25 4.76 -16.03
C ARG A 462 7.99 5.86 -14.99
N GLU A 463 8.12 7.15 -15.38
CA GLU A 463 7.85 8.27 -14.48
C GLU A 463 6.35 8.44 -14.15
N ARG A 464 5.47 7.82 -14.94
CA ARG A 464 4.02 7.80 -14.68
C ARG A 464 3.60 6.64 -13.75
N LEU A 465 4.54 5.77 -13.38
CA LEU A 465 4.36 4.75 -12.35
C LEU A 465 4.86 5.30 -11.02
N SER A 466 4.01 5.28 -10.00
CA SER A 466 4.33 5.67 -8.63
C SER A 466 3.90 4.62 -7.63
N ILE A 467 4.40 4.71 -6.41
CA ILE A 467 4.01 3.86 -5.28
C ILE A 467 3.89 4.71 -4.03
N SER A 468 2.91 4.39 -3.18
CA SER A 468 2.73 5.05 -1.90
C SER A 468 1.97 4.13 -0.94
N THR A 469 1.93 4.50 0.33
CA THR A 469 0.90 3.97 1.21
C THR A 469 -0.45 4.63 0.91
N ALA A 470 -1.55 3.95 1.25
CA ALA A 470 -2.88 4.53 1.12
C ALA A 470 -3.03 5.83 1.95
N HIS A 471 -2.40 5.89 3.14
CA HIS A 471 -2.31 7.12 3.95
C HIS A 471 -1.54 8.23 3.22
N GLY A 472 -0.34 7.93 2.73
CA GLY A 472 0.53 8.91 2.08
C GLY A 472 0.00 9.43 0.73
N PHE A 473 -0.94 8.70 0.11
CA PHE A 473 -1.57 9.10 -1.14
C PHE A 473 -2.91 9.85 -0.96
N LYS A 474 -3.34 10.09 0.30
CA LYS A 474 -4.50 10.94 0.59
C LYS A 474 -4.31 12.31 -0.08
N GLY A 475 -5.38 12.88 -0.62
CA GLY A 475 -5.32 14.12 -1.40
C GLY A 475 -4.94 13.96 -2.87
N ASN A 476 -4.20 12.92 -3.25
CA ASN A 476 -3.78 12.65 -4.62
C ASN A 476 -4.78 11.76 -5.39
N GLN A 477 -4.54 11.59 -6.69
CA GLN A 477 -5.35 10.75 -7.58
C GLN A 477 -4.52 10.23 -8.76
N SER A 478 -4.94 9.12 -9.37
CA SER A 478 -4.30 8.53 -10.55
C SER A 478 -5.35 8.00 -11.52
N ASP A 479 -5.01 7.89 -12.80
CA ASP A 479 -5.94 7.31 -13.77
C ASP A 479 -6.22 5.83 -13.41
N VAL A 480 -5.16 5.09 -13.05
CA VAL A 480 -5.23 3.68 -12.61
C VAL A 480 -4.64 3.53 -11.22
N VAL A 481 -5.33 2.79 -10.37
CA VAL A 481 -4.88 2.42 -9.02
C VAL A 481 -4.77 0.91 -8.92
N ILE A 482 -3.66 0.43 -8.40
CA ILE A 482 -3.44 -0.99 -8.07
C ILE A 482 -3.25 -1.08 -6.55
N VAL A 483 -4.22 -1.63 -5.84
CA VAL A 483 -4.08 -1.94 -4.41
C VAL A 483 -3.38 -3.30 -4.31
N LEU A 484 -2.15 -3.28 -3.82
CA LEU A 484 -1.24 -4.44 -3.87
C LEU A 484 -1.61 -5.56 -2.90
N ASP A 485 -2.37 -5.24 -1.87
CA ASP A 485 -2.52 -6.07 -0.68
C ASP A 485 -3.95 -6.00 -0.09
N ALA A 486 -4.98 -6.14 -0.95
CA ALA A 486 -6.39 -6.19 -0.56
C ALA A 486 -6.74 -7.50 0.18
N THR A 487 -5.96 -7.81 1.22
CA THR A 487 -6.02 -9.05 2.01
C THR A 487 -6.45 -8.80 3.44
N GLU A 488 -6.89 -9.85 4.12
CA GLU A 488 -7.32 -9.82 5.52
C GLU A 488 -6.23 -9.36 6.52
N ARG A 489 -4.95 -9.37 6.11
CA ARG A 489 -3.82 -8.94 6.93
C ARG A 489 -3.50 -7.46 6.84
N ASN A 490 -4.05 -6.79 5.86
CA ASN A 490 -3.72 -5.40 5.54
C ASN A 490 -4.95 -4.49 5.57
N TYR A 491 -6.13 -5.04 5.31
CA TYR A 491 -7.40 -4.33 5.41
C TYR A 491 -8.46 -5.20 6.11
N PRO A 492 -8.60 -5.08 7.47
CA PRO A 492 -7.86 -4.23 8.39
C PRO A 492 -6.48 -4.79 8.78
N LEU A 493 -5.55 -3.89 9.15
CA LEU A 493 -4.28 -4.21 9.77
C LEU A 493 -4.38 -3.90 11.27
N ILE A 494 -4.35 -4.92 12.10
CA ILE A 494 -4.39 -4.77 13.55
C ILE A 494 -3.01 -5.07 14.12
N HIS A 495 -2.28 -3.99 14.48
CA HIS A 495 -0.98 -4.13 15.11
C HIS A 495 -1.13 -4.22 16.63
N PRO A 496 -0.49 -5.15 17.35
CA PRO A 496 -0.62 -5.31 18.80
C PRO A 496 -0.40 -4.02 19.59
N ASN A 497 0.41 -3.10 19.10
CA ASN A 497 0.72 -1.84 19.77
C ASN A 497 -0.50 -0.93 20.04
N TRP A 498 -1.66 -1.18 19.39
CA TRP A 498 -2.86 -0.40 19.66
C TRP A 498 -3.28 -0.47 21.15
N ILE A 499 -2.94 -1.59 21.80
CA ILE A 499 -3.24 -1.81 23.20
C ILE A 499 -2.59 -0.72 24.10
N PHE A 500 -1.45 -0.19 23.69
CA PHE A 500 -0.75 0.89 24.38
C PHE A 500 -1.49 2.23 24.34
N SER A 501 -2.45 2.38 23.42
CA SER A 501 -3.27 3.58 23.31
C SER A 501 -4.69 3.43 23.88
N ARG A 502 -5.00 2.29 24.53
CA ARG A 502 -6.33 2.04 25.12
C ARG A 502 -6.66 3.05 26.21
N VAL A 503 -5.69 3.44 27.02
CA VAL A 503 -5.83 4.50 28.04
C VAL A 503 -6.27 5.83 27.42
N LEU A 504 -5.95 6.06 26.14
CA LEU A 504 -6.37 7.24 25.36
C LEU A 504 -7.70 7.02 24.59
N GLY A 505 -8.43 5.96 24.89
CA GLY A 505 -9.72 5.64 24.28
C GLY A 505 -9.63 4.88 22.94
N GLU A 506 -8.51 4.19 22.66
CA GLU A 506 -8.41 3.33 21.47
C GLU A 506 -9.17 2.03 21.68
N SER A 507 -9.75 1.52 20.60
CA SER A 507 -10.46 0.24 20.58
C SER A 507 -10.28 -0.45 19.24
N GLU A 508 -10.44 -1.77 19.23
CA GLU A 508 -10.38 -2.56 18.00
C GLU A 508 -11.44 -2.12 16.97
N SER A 509 -12.68 -1.90 17.41
CA SER A 509 -13.75 -1.43 16.53
C SER A 509 -13.42 -0.10 15.87
N ALA A 510 -12.76 0.81 16.60
CA ALA A 510 -12.32 2.09 16.06
C ALA A 510 -11.22 1.91 15.00
N ILE A 511 -10.30 0.94 15.20
CA ILE A 511 -9.25 0.59 14.24
C ILE A 511 -9.87 -0.01 12.98
N VAL A 512 -10.77 -0.97 13.12
CA VAL A 512 -11.46 -1.57 11.97
C VAL A 512 -12.21 -0.51 11.16
N ASP A 513 -12.90 0.42 11.84
CA ASP A 513 -13.58 1.54 11.19
C ASP A 513 -12.62 2.50 10.49
N GLU A 514 -11.44 2.76 11.06
CA GLU A 514 -10.40 3.57 10.43
C GLU A 514 -9.83 2.88 9.19
N PHE A 515 -9.55 1.56 9.27
CA PHE A 515 -9.07 0.79 8.13
C PHE A 515 -10.12 0.64 7.02
N ARG A 516 -11.41 0.62 7.34
CA ARG A 516 -12.48 0.72 6.35
C ARG A 516 -12.40 2.02 5.56
N ARG A 517 -12.21 3.16 6.27
CA ARG A 517 -12.03 4.46 5.63
C ARG A 517 -10.72 4.52 4.84
N LEU A 518 -9.65 3.90 5.34
CA LEU A 518 -8.39 3.80 4.62
C LEU A 518 -8.56 3.02 3.31
N PHE A 519 -9.32 1.92 3.34
CA PHE A 519 -9.63 1.17 2.13
C PHE A 519 -10.49 2.01 1.18
N TYR A 520 -11.51 2.72 1.70
CA TYR A 520 -12.28 3.69 0.92
C TYR A 520 -11.41 4.76 0.27
N VAL A 521 -10.45 5.32 1.01
CA VAL A 521 -9.48 6.27 0.45
C VAL A 521 -8.71 5.62 -0.69
N ALA A 522 -8.19 4.40 -0.52
CA ALA A 522 -7.45 3.70 -1.57
C ALA A 522 -8.31 3.49 -2.83
N LEU A 523 -9.57 3.05 -2.69
CA LEU A 523 -10.49 2.86 -3.82
C LEU A 523 -10.74 4.17 -4.57
N THR A 524 -11.02 5.25 -3.85
CA THR A 524 -11.41 6.55 -4.41
C THR A 524 -10.26 7.37 -4.99
N ARG A 525 -9.03 6.84 -4.98
CA ARG A 525 -7.89 7.47 -5.69
C ARG A 525 -7.92 7.21 -7.20
N ALA A 526 -8.65 6.17 -7.64
CA ALA A 526 -8.78 5.81 -9.05
C ALA A 526 -9.74 6.75 -9.79
N LYS A 527 -9.33 7.23 -10.96
CA LYS A 527 -10.21 7.95 -11.87
C LYS A 527 -10.96 6.99 -12.78
N THR A 528 -10.26 6.05 -13.43
CA THR A 528 -10.78 5.21 -14.51
C THR A 528 -10.80 3.72 -14.19
N GLU A 529 -9.68 3.18 -13.69
CA GLU A 529 -9.51 1.74 -13.46
C GLU A 529 -8.94 1.47 -12.07
N LEU A 530 -9.46 0.44 -11.43
CA LEU A 530 -9.05 -0.01 -10.10
C LEU A 530 -8.78 -1.51 -10.14
N PHE A 531 -7.62 -1.93 -9.63
CA PHE A 531 -7.22 -3.33 -9.49
C PHE A 531 -6.98 -3.63 -8.01
N LEU A 532 -7.66 -4.66 -7.50
CA LEU A 532 -7.59 -5.10 -6.10
C LEU A 532 -6.91 -6.47 -6.07
N LEU A 533 -5.62 -6.48 -5.68
CA LEU A 533 -4.84 -7.71 -5.64
C LEU A 533 -5.09 -8.44 -4.32
N THR A 534 -5.44 -9.72 -4.43
CA THR A 534 -5.73 -10.60 -3.29
C THR A 534 -5.05 -11.96 -3.47
N GLU A 535 -5.05 -12.79 -2.44
CA GLU A 535 -4.35 -14.08 -2.44
C GLU A 535 -5.30 -15.20 -1.98
N GLY A 536 -5.89 -15.92 -2.92
CA GLY A 536 -6.76 -17.08 -2.66
C GLY A 536 -7.91 -16.75 -1.71
N ASN A 537 -8.03 -17.51 -0.63
CA ASN A 537 -9.05 -17.34 0.42
C ASN A 537 -8.70 -16.24 1.45
N ARG A 538 -7.59 -15.51 1.27
CA ARG A 538 -7.14 -14.44 2.19
C ARG A 538 -7.64 -13.07 1.79
N ARG A 539 -8.80 -12.98 1.18
CA ARG A 539 -9.41 -11.71 0.79
C ARG A 539 -9.73 -10.86 2.02
N SER A 540 -9.56 -9.54 1.89
CA SER A 540 -10.03 -8.61 2.91
C SER A 540 -11.53 -8.81 3.19
N PRO A 541 -11.99 -8.79 4.45
CA PRO A 541 -13.42 -8.82 4.79
C PRO A 541 -14.15 -7.64 4.12
N PHE A 542 -13.53 -6.49 3.96
CA PHE A 542 -14.11 -5.35 3.26
C PHE A 542 -14.37 -5.66 1.77
N LEU A 543 -13.50 -6.43 1.14
CA LEU A 543 -13.69 -6.86 -0.25
C LEU A 543 -14.83 -7.88 -0.37
N ASN A 544 -15.04 -8.74 0.63
CA ASN A 544 -16.16 -9.65 0.67
C ASN A 544 -17.50 -8.90 0.84
N GLU A 545 -17.54 -7.87 1.70
CA GLU A 545 -18.71 -7.00 1.86
C GLU A 545 -19.07 -6.29 0.55
N ILE A 546 -18.07 -5.73 -0.17
CA ILE A 546 -18.29 -5.11 -1.48
C ILE A 546 -18.84 -6.14 -2.47
N SER A 547 -18.26 -7.34 -2.52
CA SER A 547 -18.68 -8.41 -3.45
C SER A 547 -20.12 -8.87 -3.24
N SER A 548 -20.66 -8.73 -2.02
CA SER A 548 -22.06 -9.05 -1.72
C SER A 548 -23.05 -8.00 -2.22
N GLN A 549 -22.58 -6.77 -2.50
CA GLN A 549 -23.43 -5.62 -2.89
C GLN A 549 -23.19 -5.13 -4.31
N SER A 550 -22.06 -5.50 -4.92
CA SER A 550 -21.63 -5.05 -6.25
C SER A 550 -20.96 -6.19 -7.00
N SER A 551 -21.21 -6.29 -8.31
CA SER A 551 -20.48 -7.24 -9.14
C SER A 551 -19.05 -6.73 -9.34
N LEU A 552 -18.09 -7.47 -8.82
CA LEU A 552 -16.66 -7.29 -9.11
C LEU A 552 -16.27 -8.26 -10.22
N ALA A 553 -15.54 -7.78 -11.21
CA ALA A 553 -15.06 -8.61 -12.29
C ALA A 553 -13.72 -9.27 -11.93
N ASP A 554 -13.56 -10.55 -12.24
CA ASP A 554 -12.23 -11.17 -12.29
C ASP A 554 -11.47 -10.57 -13.50
N ILE A 555 -10.16 -10.42 -13.36
CA ILE A 555 -9.32 -9.87 -14.45
C ILE A 555 -9.30 -10.81 -15.65
N ASN A 556 -9.51 -10.25 -16.84
CA ASN A 556 -9.21 -10.96 -18.09
C ASN A 556 -7.75 -10.66 -18.51
N TRP A 557 -6.90 -11.67 -18.48
CA TRP A 557 -5.47 -11.55 -18.77
C TRP A 557 -5.14 -11.30 -20.24
N ASP A 558 -6.07 -11.51 -21.17
CA ASP A 558 -5.84 -11.28 -22.61
C ASP A 558 -5.47 -9.81 -22.90
N GLY A 559 -6.01 -8.88 -22.08
CA GLY A 559 -5.67 -7.45 -22.16
C GLY A 559 -4.38 -7.05 -21.47
N PHE A 560 -3.66 -7.99 -20.82
CA PHE A 560 -2.48 -7.71 -19.99
C PHE A 560 -1.32 -8.65 -20.32
N PRO A 561 -0.70 -8.53 -21.50
CA PRO A 561 0.39 -9.39 -21.93
C PRO A 561 1.66 -9.24 -21.06
N PRO A 562 2.57 -10.23 -21.03
CA PRO A 562 3.83 -10.19 -20.28
C PRO A 562 4.72 -9.00 -20.66
N VAL A 563 5.54 -8.51 -19.73
CA VAL A 563 6.48 -7.39 -19.93
C VAL A 563 7.88 -7.84 -19.52
N LEU A 564 8.60 -8.52 -20.43
CA LEU A 564 9.90 -9.11 -20.08
C LEU A 564 11.00 -8.96 -21.13
N GLN A 565 10.68 -8.58 -22.36
CA GLN A 565 11.64 -8.55 -23.47
C GLN A 565 11.93 -7.13 -23.95
N ASP A 566 13.14 -6.87 -24.41
CA ASP A 566 13.59 -5.58 -24.95
C ASP A 566 12.72 -5.11 -26.12
N ASN A 567 12.19 -6.05 -26.89
CA ASN A 567 11.35 -5.83 -28.06
C ASN A 567 9.84 -5.77 -27.76
N GLU A 568 9.42 -5.85 -26.50
CA GLU A 568 7.99 -5.74 -26.13
C GLU A 568 7.47 -4.32 -26.18
N TRP A 569 8.36 -3.35 -26.18
CA TRP A 569 8.01 -1.94 -26.25
C TRP A 569 8.57 -1.25 -27.46
N LEU A 570 7.75 -0.41 -28.07
CA LEU A 570 8.16 0.57 -29.06
C LEU A 570 7.90 1.97 -28.51
N VAL A 571 8.94 2.77 -28.38
CA VAL A 571 8.81 4.18 -27.97
C VAL A 571 8.97 5.05 -29.20
N VAL A 572 7.94 5.79 -29.54
CA VAL A 572 7.96 6.74 -30.66
C VAL A 572 8.13 8.14 -30.10
N LYS A 573 9.15 8.84 -30.57
CA LYS A 573 9.41 10.25 -30.22
C LYS A 573 9.27 11.11 -31.46
N VAL A 574 8.42 12.14 -31.36
CA VAL A 574 8.18 13.10 -32.43
C VAL A 574 8.82 14.44 -32.00
N LEU A 575 9.69 15.01 -32.83
CA LEU A 575 10.45 16.22 -32.55
C LEU A 575 10.64 17.06 -33.80
N GLY A 576 10.85 18.36 -33.62
CA GLY A 576 11.07 19.32 -34.68
C GLY A 576 10.97 20.75 -34.18
N ALA A 577 11.15 21.72 -35.07
CA ALA A 577 10.95 23.12 -34.75
C ALA A 577 9.47 23.35 -34.31
N TYR A 578 9.25 24.29 -33.38
CA TYR A 578 7.91 24.54 -32.83
C TYR A 578 6.85 24.79 -33.93
N GLU A 579 7.19 25.58 -34.94
CA GLU A 579 6.27 25.92 -36.03
C GLU A 579 5.86 24.70 -36.87
N ALA A 580 6.76 23.71 -37.02
CA ALA A 580 6.44 22.45 -37.73
C ALA A 580 5.57 21.51 -36.87
N ILE A 581 5.77 21.49 -35.55
CA ILE A 581 5.01 20.61 -34.64
C ILE A 581 3.69 21.21 -34.20
N LYS A 582 3.58 22.54 -34.13
CA LYS A 582 2.39 23.26 -33.66
C LYS A 582 1.08 22.80 -34.30
N PRO A 583 0.99 22.60 -35.62
CA PRO A 583 -0.23 22.08 -36.27
C PRO A 583 -0.59 20.67 -35.77
N LEU A 584 0.40 19.83 -35.42
CA LEU A 584 0.24 18.42 -35.06
C LEU A 584 -0.12 18.20 -33.58
N ILE A 585 -0.02 19.24 -32.73
CA ILE A 585 -0.19 19.11 -31.26
C ILE A 585 -1.53 18.51 -30.88
N ALA A 586 -2.61 18.92 -31.52
CA ALA A 586 -3.95 18.40 -31.24
C ALA A 586 -4.05 16.91 -31.56
N GLY A 587 -3.53 16.48 -32.72
CA GLY A 587 -3.47 15.08 -33.11
C GLY A 587 -2.55 14.24 -32.22
N LEU A 588 -1.37 14.76 -31.85
CA LEU A 588 -0.45 14.10 -30.92
C LEU A 588 -1.09 13.88 -29.54
N LYS A 589 -1.77 14.88 -29.01
CA LYS A 589 -2.49 14.75 -27.73
C LYS A 589 -3.65 13.75 -27.82
N ALA A 590 -4.43 13.81 -28.87
CA ALA A 590 -5.54 12.88 -29.11
C ALA A 590 -5.06 11.43 -29.23
N ASP A 591 -3.88 11.23 -29.82
CA ASP A 591 -3.23 9.94 -29.95
C ASP A 591 -2.40 9.54 -28.70
N GLY A 592 -2.48 10.28 -27.61
CA GLY A 592 -1.85 9.93 -26.33
C GLY A 592 -0.36 10.25 -26.21
N TYR A 593 0.23 11.01 -27.14
CA TYR A 593 1.60 11.51 -26.98
C TYR A 593 1.67 12.58 -25.91
N ARG A 594 2.78 12.59 -25.18
CA ARG A 594 3.05 13.56 -24.10
C ARG A 594 4.29 14.37 -24.38
N TYR A 595 4.20 15.66 -24.14
CA TYR A 595 5.33 16.58 -24.27
C TYR A 595 6.35 16.37 -23.16
N ARG A 596 7.62 16.28 -23.54
CA ARG A 596 8.78 16.22 -22.65
C ARG A 596 9.79 17.31 -23.01
N ASP A 597 10.24 18.05 -22.00
CA ASP A 597 11.32 19.02 -22.15
C ASP A 597 12.53 18.55 -21.33
N MET A 598 13.51 17.98 -22.02
CA MET A 598 14.77 17.52 -21.43
C MET A 598 15.93 18.51 -21.73
N SER A 599 15.65 19.69 -22.25
CA SER A 599 16.66 20.67 -22.66
C SER A 599 17.58 21.12 -21.50
N ARG A 600 17.08 21.16 -20.26
CA ARG A 600 17.87 21.47 -19.06
C ARG A 600 18.91 20.42 -18.68
N SER A 601 18.75 19.19 -19.13
CA SER A 601 19.66 18.05 -18.91
C SER A 601 20.44 17.65 -20.16
N GLY A 602 20.51 18.53 -21.18
CA GLY A 602 21.20 18.26 -22.44
C GLY A 602 20.46 17.39 -23.43
N GLY A 603 19.18 17.08 -23.15
CA GLY A 603 18.31 16.30 -24.03
C GLY A 603 17.48 17.16 -24.97
N GLU A 604 16.65 16.51 -25.79
CA GLU A 604 15.77 17.14 -26.80
C GLU A 604 14.38 17.43 -26.20
N ARG A 605 13.64 18.32 -26.85
CA ARG A 605 12.19 18.51 -26.61
C ARG A 605 11.42 17.60 -27.53
N THR A 606 10.62 16.70 -26.95
CA THR A 606 9.98 15.63 -27.71
C THR A 606 8.50 15.46 -27.30
N TRP A 607 7.72 14.89 -28.23
CA TRP A 607 6.42 14.31 -27.93
C TRP A 607 6.57 12.80 -27.94
N ASP A 608 6.44 12.15 -26.78
CA ASP A 608 6.74 10.73 -26.60
C ASP A 608 5.49 9.91 -26.36
N ARG A 609 5.40 8.75 -27.02
CA ARG A 609 4.44 7.70 -26.69
C ARG A 609 5.13 6.33 -26.71
N ALA A 610 4.83 5.51 -25.70
CA ALA A 610 5.25 4.12 -25.67
C ALA A 610 4.07 3.21 -26.02
N PHE A 611 4.31 2.26 -26.88
CA PHE A 611 3.38 1.22 -27.32
C PHE A 611 3.90 -0.14 -26.87
N ARG A 612 2.99 -1.06 -26.58
CA ARG A 612 3.36 -2.47 -26.48
C ARG A 612 3.27 -3.09 -27.86
N MET A 613 4.31 -3.83 -28.24
CA MET A 613 4.38 -4.45 -29.56
C MET A 613 3.20 -5.41 -29.83
N ALA A 614 2.69 -6.08 -28.77
CA ALA A 614 1.54 -6.96 -28.90
C ALA A 614 0.22 -6.23 -29.23
N ASP A 615 0.12 -4.93 -28.90
CA ASP A 615 -1.07 -4.10 -29.08
C ASP A 615 -0.98 -3.27 -30.39
N LEU A 616 0.16 -3.35 -31.09
CA LEU A 616 0.39 -2.56 -32.29
C LEU A 616 -0.13 -3.25 -33.53
N ASP A 617 -1.04 -2.57 -34.24
CA ASP A 617 -1.33 -2.87 -35.64
C ASP A 617 -0.12 -2.46 -36.52
N ARG A 618 0.15 -3.20 -37.58
CA ARG A 618 1.21 -2.86 -38.53
C ARG A 618 1.08 -1.46 -39.11
N ASP A 619 -0.15 -0.97 -39.19
CA ASP A 619 -0.50 0.30 -39.80
C ASP A 619 -0.65 1.44 -38.77
N PHE A 620 -0.27 1.22 -37.47
CA PHE A 620 -0.50 2.15 -36.38
C PHE A 620 0.00 3.57 -36.63
N LEU A 621 1.17 3.71 -37.26
CA LEU A 621 1.77 5.02 -37.52
C LEU A 621 0.98 5.77 -38.60
N ILE A 622 0.59 5.05 -39.68
CA ILE A 622 -0.12 5.59 -40.84
C ILE A 622 -1.54 6.00 -40.49
N THR A 623 -2.16 5.27 -39.57
CA THR A 623 -3.55 5.52 -39.15
C THR A 623 -3.66 6.47 -38.00
N SER A 624 -2.54 6.94 -37.43
CA SER A 624 -2.54 7.86 -36.30
C SER A 624 -3.07 9.25 -36.70
N PRO A 625 -3.87 9.92 -35.84
CA PRO A 625 -4.45 11.23 -36.13
C PRO A 625 -3.41 12.31 -36.48
N TRP A 626 -2.28 12.34 -35.74
CA TRP A 626 -1.24 13.34 -35.99
C TRP A 626 -0.48 13.12 -37.30
N MET A 627 -0.27 11.86 -37.71
CA MET A 627 0.35 11.53 -39.00
C MET A 627 -0.58 11.87 -40.15
N THR A 628 -1.89 11.61 -39.97
CA THR A 628 -2.90 12.05 -40.93
C THR A 628 -2.82 13.54 -41.15
N GLN A 629 -2.77 14.29 -40.11
CA GLN A 629 -2.67 15.76 -40.17
C GLN A 629 -1.35 16.22 -40.81
N ALA A 630 -0.24 15.58 -40.48
CA ALA A 630 1.07 15.89 -41.07
C ALA A 630 1.07 15.74 -42.59
N ILE A 631 0.41 14.70 -43.13
CA ILE A 631 0.27 14.45 -44.56
C ILE A 631 -0.65 15.49 -45.21
N ASP A 632 -1.82 15.72 -44.63
CA ASP A 632 -2.83 16.61 -45.16
C ASP A 632 -2.35 18.09 -45.20
N THR A 633 -1.46 18.45 -44.29
CA THR A 633 -0.87 19.81 -44.24
C THR A 633 0.46 19.93 -44.99
N GLY A 634 0.99 18.85 -45.57
CA GLY A 634 2.31 18.83 -46.25
C GLY A 634 3.44 19.21 -45.25
N THR A 635 3.33 18.80 -43.98
CA THR A 635 4.31 19.14 -42.93
C THR A 635 5.70 18.63 -43.34
N THR A 636 6.74 19.48 -43.14
CA THR A 636 8.14 19.17 -43.38
C THR A 636 8.99 19.52 -42.14
N GLY A 637 10.09 18.79 -41.91
CA GLY A 637 11.05 19.06 -40.81
C GLY A 637 10.61 18.48 -39.45
N VAL A 638 9.67 17.54 -39.43
CA VAL A 638 9.31 16.77 -38.27
C VAL A 638 10.05 15.45 -38.28
N LYS A 639 10.85 15.20 -37.25
CA LYS A 639 11.58 13.95 -37.05
C LYS A 639 10.82 12.99 -36.20
N VAL A 640 10.88 11.72 -36.54
CA VAL A 640 10.28 10.61 -35.80
C VAL A 640 11.38 9.63 -35.46
N LYS A 641 11.58 9.35 -34.18
CA LYS A 641 12.57 8.39 -33.70
C LYS A 641 11.89 7.24 -33.00
N PHE A 642 12.36 6.03 -33.25
CA PHE A 642 11.82 4.78 -32.73
C PHE A 642 12.85 4.15 -31.81
N PHE A 643 12.44 3.86 -30.58
CA PHE A 643 13.30 3.24 -29.58
C PHE A 643 12.67 1.94 -29.08
N ASP A 644 13.47 0.98 -28.66
CA ASP A 644 13.01 -0.20 -27.94
C ASP A 644 12.73 0.07 -26.47
N GLY A 645 12.34 -0.95 -25.72
CA GLY A 645 12.06 -0.87 -24.29
C GLY A 645 13.25 -0.49 -23.42
N LEU A 646 14.48 -0.59 -23.92
CA LEU A 646 15.71 -0.18 -23.25
C LEU A 646 16.23 1.19 -23.73
N ASP A 647 15.39 1.99 -24.38
CA ASP A 647 15.73 3.32 -24.93
C ASP A 647 16.88 3.29 -25.95
N ARG A 648 17.07 2.16 -26.66
CA ARG A 648 18.04 2.07 -27.78
C ARG A 648 17.33 2.48 -29.08
N LEU A 649 17.95 3.40 -29.84
CA LEU A 649 17.43 3.82 -31.14
C LEU A 649 17.40 2.62 -32.11
N ARG A 650 16.25 2.40 -32.72
CA ARG A 650 16.02 1.32 -33.72
C ARG A 650 15.84 1.85 -35.12
N ALA A 651 15.19 2.98 -35.25
CA ALA A 651 15.04 3.68 -36.53
C ALA A 651 14.76 5.17 -36.26
N GLU A 652 15.09 6.00 -37.24
CA GLU A 652 14.68 7.40 -37.27
C GLU A 652 14.30 7.81 -38.69
N GLY A 653 13.49 8.84 -38.81
CA GLY A 653 13.11 9.41 -40.08
C GLY A 653 12.64 10.85 -39.95
N GLU A 654 12.61 11.55 -41.09
CA GLU A 654 12.12 12.91 -41.18
C GLU A 654 10.97 12.97 -42.15
N ILE A 655 9.89 13.64 -41.80
CA ILE A 655 8.73 13.86 -42.65
C ILE A 655 9.07 14.98 -43.63
N THR A 656 8.95 14.69 -44.91
CA THR A 656 9.12 15.64 -45.99
C THR A 656 7.96 15.48 -46.98
N ASP A 657 7.20 16.55 -47.19
CA ASP A 657 6.01 16.56 -48.08
C ASP A 657 5.00 15.43 -47.78
N GLY A 658 4.90 15.01 -46.49
CA GLY A 658 4.01 13.95 -46.05
C GLY A 658 4.55 12.53 -46.25
N ASP A 659 5.76 12.34 -46.75
CA ASP A 659 6.45 11.05 -46.81
C ASP A 659 7.54 10.95 -45.76
N ILE A 660 7.92 9.76 -45.33
CA ILE A 660 8.97 9.51 -44.38
C ILE A 660 9.98 8.49 -44.91
N ILE A 661 11.25 8.81 -44.81
CA ILE A 661 12.33 7.86 -45.08
C ILE A 661 12.88 7.40 -43.75
N LEU A 662 12.73 6.13 -43.42
CA LEU A 662 13.27 5.54 -42.21
C LEU A 662 14.68 5.05 -42.43
N THR A 663 15.60 5.50 -41.58
CA THR A 663 16.94 4.96 -41.45
C THR A 663 17.01 4.08 -40.20
N PHE A 664 17.35 2.81 -40.39
CA PHE A 664 17.47 1.85 -39.29
C PHE A 664 18.84 1.93 -38.62
N ALA A 665 18.94 1.40 -37.39
CA ALA A 665 20.16 1.42 -36.61
C ALA A 665 21.35 0.67 -37.24
N ASP A 666 21.09 -0.23 -38.19
CA ASP A 666 22.10 -0.93 -39.02
C ASP A 666 22.57 -0.13 -40.23
N GLY A 667 22.08 1.10 -40.42
CA GLY A 667 22.40 1.99 -41.52
C GLY A 667 21.61 1.72 -42.82
N THR A 668 20.73 0.76 -42.83
CA THR A 668 19.80 0.54 -43.98
C THR A 668 18.70 1.60 -43.98
N SER A 669 18.22 2.01 -45.14
CA SER A 669 17.13 2.97 -45.29
C SER A 669 16.01 2.38 -46.13
N ALA A 670 14.78 2.61 -45.67
CA ALA A 670 13.56 2.20 -46.37
C ALA A 670 12.60 3.40 -46.51
N PRO A 671 12.20 3.77 -47.72
CA PRO A 671 11.15 4.76 -47.93
C PRO A 671 9.82 4.17 -47.48
N LEU A 672 9.07 4.92 -46.71
CA LEU A 672 7.68 4.65 -46.36
C LEU A 672 6.82 5.63 -47.15
N ASP A 673 6.31 5.18 -48.31
CA ASP A 673 5.27 5.93 -49.03
C ASP A 673 3.93 5.77 -48.30
N ILE A 674 3.68 6.74 -47.40
CA ILE A 674 2.53 6.72 -46.52
C ILE A 674 1.23 6.89 -47.28
N LYS A 675 1.25 7.61 -48.42
CA LYS A 675 0.07 7.82 -49.27
C LYS A 675 -0.36 6.51 -49.94
N GLN A 676 0.60 5.75 -50.45
CA GLN A 676 0.34 4.45 -51.10
C GLN A 676 -0.11 3.39 -50.07
N LEU A 677 0.52 3.37 -48.87
CA LEU A 677 0.16 2.46 -47.80
C LEU A 677 -1.26 2.77 -47.26
N ARG A 678 -1.66 4.03 -47.15
CA ARG A 678 -3.02 4.42 -46.74
C ARG A 678 -4.08 3.94 -47.74
N SER A 679 -3.86 4.10 -49.00
CA SER A 679 -4.80 3.59 -50.00
C SER A 679 -4.97 2.08 -49.92
N SER A 680 -3.90 1.35 -49.63
CA SER A 680 -3.93 -0.10 -49.45
C SER A 680 -4.62 -0.54 -48.12
N VAL A 681 -4.50 0.23 -47.06
CA VAL A 681 -5.19 0.00 -45.76
C VAL A 681 -6.68 0.29 -45.90
N ALA A 682 -7.05 1.39 -46.55
CA ALA A 682 -8.45 1.72 -46.84
C ALA A 682 -9.13 0.64 -47.70
N GLY A 683 -8.42 0.11 -48.70
CA GLY A 683 -8.90 -1.00 -49.50
C GLY A 683 -9.10 -2.30 -48.73
N ARG A 684 -8.18 -2.65 -47.80
CA ARG A 684 -8.32 -3.83 -46.92
C ARG A 684 -9.47 -3.70 -45.94
N ARG A 685 -9.68 -2.54 -45.32
CA ARG A 685 -10.82 -2.28 -44.44
C ARG A 685 -12.16 -2.30 -45.18
N ALA A 686 -12.21 -1.83 -46.40
CA ALA A 686 -13.41 -1.95 -47.25
C ALA A 686 -13.73 -3.41 -47.58
N GLN A 687 -12.74 -4.24 -47.88
CA GLN A 687 -12.92 -5.69 -48.12
C GLN A 687 -13.35 -6.45 -46.87
N SER A 688 -12.76 -6.18 -45.69
CA SER A 688 -13.16 -6.80 -44.40
C SER A 688 -14.55 -6.34 -43.92
N GLY A 689 -14.99 -5.15 -44.30
CA GLY A 689 -16.35 -4.64 -44.03
C GLY A 689 -17.41 -5.30 -44.94
N ILE A 690 -17.05 -5.73 -46.12
CA ILE A 690 -17.97 -6.45 -47.03
C ILE A 690 -18.17 -7.91 -46.58
N ASP A 691 -17.13 -8.56 -46.04
CA ASP A 691 -17.27 -9.91 -45.50
C ASP A 691 -18.11 -9.95 -44.19
N SER A 692 -18.09 -8.91 -43.37
CA SER A 692 -18.93 -8.83 -42.16
C SER A 692 -20.41 -8.53 -42.47
N SER A 693 -20.73 -7.89 -43.61
CA SER A 693 -22.10 -7.64 -44.03
C SER A 693 -22.75 -8.82 -44.76
N ALA A 694 -21.94 -9.74 -45.32
CA ALA A 694 -22.43 -10.97 -45.95
C ALA A 694 -22.78 -12.10 -44.94
N ALA A 695 -22.25 -12.02 -43.74
CA ALA A 695 -22.51 -13.02 -42.70
C ALA A 695 -23.80 -12.78 -41.86
N THR A 696 -24.49 -11.66 -42.05
CA THR A 696 -25.73 -11.32 -41.33
C THR A 696 -27.04 -11.52 -42.09
N ALA A 697 -26.98 -12.11 -43.32
CA ALA A 697 -28.16 -12.31 -44.17
C ALA A 697 -28.51 -13.79 -44.39
N SER A 698 -28.52 -14.63 -43.35
CA SER A 698 -29.16 -15.96 -43.39
C SER A 698 -29.45 -16.52 -42.03
N THR A 699 -30.54 -16.05 -41.40
CA THR A 699 -31.34 -16.86 -40.47
C THR A 699 -32.77 -16.38 -40.51
N GLU A 700 -33.58 -17.00 -41.38
CA GLU A 700 -35.02 -17.05 -41.23
C GLU A 700 -35.39 -18.07 -40.12
N PRO A 701 -36.52 -17.88 -39.43
CA PRO A 701 -36.87 -18.65 -38.23
C PRO A 701 -37.64 -19.92 -38.64
N TYR A 702 -37.30 -21.05 -38.08
CA TYR A 702 -38.20 -22.19 -37.96
C TYR A 702 -38.29 -22.71 -36.53
N GLY A 703 -39.54 -22.70 -36.01
CA GLY A 703 -40.04 -23.60 -34.94
C GLY A 703 -39.86 -23.18 -33.50
#